data_9f21ef21c84d9714d84ab563a19b4185
#
_entry.id   9f21ef21c84d9714d84ab563a19b4185
#
_cell.length_a   1.000
_cell.length_b   1.000
_cell.length_c   1.000
_cell.angle_alpha   90.00
_cell.angle_beta   90.00
_cell.angle_gamma   90.00
#
_symmetry.space_group_name_H-M   'P 1'
#
loop_
_entity.id
_entity.type
_entity.pdbx_description
1 polymer ?
#
loop_
_entity_poly.entity_id
_entity_poly.type
_entity_poly.pdbx_seq_one_letter_code
_entity_poly.pdbx_strand_id
1 'polypeptide(L)'
;MPSARMKLLRFLPVFFLLSIAALAAEKPNIVLILADDLGINDLHCYGRAEHHTPNLDRLAEQGIRFTDGYCAQAICSASRAALMTGKCPARLHLTNFLPGRADAASQRVKQPIIEGQLPLEEVTVAERLRDAGYATGHIGKWHLGNAGFGPKEQGFDSTYAGKPNTKPSATEGSKGEYDLTAHAEQWLDEHSQADASGNTRPFFLYLAHNSPHIPFAALPEETERNKDAFNPVYAAVIEHLDDCVGRVMAKIDALGLRERTIFIFASDNGGLHVLEFPGTPSTHNTPYRTGKGYNYEGGLRVPLIIRWPGTVKPARVSGTPVVLTDLVPTLLEAAGIDLAKQVGPLDGVSLGKFLAGGELAPRALFWHFPNYTNQGGRPGGAMREGDWKLVEHFEDGKTELYNLAQDNSEKHDLAGKESARLSTMKAKLAEWRVSVGAQEVKPNPTFDEKLNRMLYVDTDPTMLTAGPSAAAVEEKWKPWRAGMDAAVKGDGAPGEKRRKPLITPAQGDIRLLAKDARVHGGTLRYEPQPQKNTLGFWTKPEDWADWEFDVPAAGKYEVEITQGSGKGSGGAQVAVEVAGTALKFTVQDTGHFQNFIQRTIGTVQLPAGRATLAVKPQTKPGGAVMDLRRVVLRPVVE
;
A
#
# COMPACT_ATOMS: atom_id res chain seq x y z
N MET A 1 66.81 -76.27 -18.86
CA MET A 1 65.36 -75.93 -18.64
C MET A 1 65.31 -74.51 -18.06
N PRO A 2 64.83 -73.50 -18.81
CA PRO A 2 64.77 -72.11 -18.36
C PRO A 2 63.44 -71.78 -17.69
N SER A 3 63.53 -71.12 -16.55
CA SER A 3 62.45 -70.64 -15.69
C SER A 3 61.80 -69.42 -16.32
N ALA A 4 60.48 -69.45 -16.52
CA ALA A 4 59.67 -68.32 -16.97
C ALA A 4 59.42 -67.35 -15.78
N ARG A 5 59.88 -66.09 -15.89
CA ARG A 5 59.51 -64.98 -15.01
C ARG A 5 58.25 -64.32 -15.51
N MET A 6 57.17 -64.44 -14.76
CA MET A 6 55.90 -63.78 -14.97
C MET A 6 56.00 -62.32 -14.49
N LYS A 7 55.83 -61.34 -15.43
CA LYS A 7 55.75 -59.92 -15.09
C LYS A 7 54.33 -59.59 -14.67
N LEU A 8 54.16 -59.22 -13.39
CA LEU A 8 52.89 -58.69 -12.84
C LEU A 8 52.68 -57.23 -13.30
N LEU A 9 51.73 -57.03 -14.18
CA LEU A 9 51.29 -55.68 -14.56
C LEU A 9 50.39 -55.12 -13.46
N ARG A 10 50.82 -54.07 -12.76
CA ARG A 10 50.03 -53.35 -11.77
C ARG A 10 49.11 -52.34 -12.54
N PHE A 11 47.82 -52.60 -12.59
CA PHE A 11 46.82 -51.63 -12.97
C PHE A 11 46.59 -50.68 -11.79
N LEU A 12 46.90 -49.37 -11.98
CA LEU A 12 46.48 -48.30 -11.08
C LEU A 12 45.05 -47.89 -11.50
N PRO A 13 44.06 -47.90 -10.60
CA PRO A 13 42.76 -47.32 -10.92
C PRO A 13 42.89 -45.80 -10.89
N VAL A 14 42.69 -45.15 -12.04
CA VAL A 14 42.51 -43.70 -12.12
C VAL A 14 41.10 -43.42 -11.62
N PHE A 15 40.98 -42.93 -10.38
CA PHE A 15 39.75 -42.36 -9.85
C PHE A 15 39.50 -41.01 -10.54
N PHE A 16 38.57 -40.95 -11.49
CA PHE A 16 38.00 -39.72 -11.95
C PHE A 16 37.10 -39.16 -10.84
N LEU A 17 37.62 -38.22 -10.08
CA LEU A 17 36.83 -37.36 -9.19
C LEU A 17 35.98 -36.42 -10.08
N LEU A 18 34.75 -36.86 -10.40
CA LEU A 18 33.70 -35.93 -10.88
C LEU A 18 33.40 -34.98 -9.73
N SER A 19 33.99 -33.79 -9.78
CA SER A 19 33.54 -32.66 -8.99
C SER A 19 32.12 -32.30 -9.46
N ILE A 20 31.12 -32.81 -8.75
CA ILE A 20 29.75 -32.26 -8.84
C ILE A 20 29.84 -30.89 -8.20
N ALA A 21 30.19 -29.89 -8.99
CA ALA A 21 29.87 -28.52 -8.59
C ALA A 21 28.35 -28.50 -8.43
N ALA A 22 27.87 -28.39 -7.20
CA ALA A 22 26.49 -28.07 -6.95
C ALA A 22 26.25 -26.72 -7.68
N LEU A 23 25.62 -26.76 -8.85
CA LEU A 23 25.10 -25.53 -9.46
C LEU A 23 24.17 -24.94 -8.40
N ALA A 24 24.56 -23.83 -7.82
CA ALA A 24 23.64 -23.02 -7.04
C ALA A 24 22.44 -22.74 -7.97
N ALA A 25 21.25 -23.13 -7.53
CA ALA A 25 20.04 -22.91 -8.33
C ALA A 25 20.00 -21.44 -8.74
N GLU A 26 19.90 -21.17 -10.05
CA GLU A 26 19.82 -19.79 -10.55
C GLU A 26 18.64 -19.10 -9.90
N LYS A 27 18.86 -17.88 -9.38
CA LYS A 27 17.79 -17.06 -8.81
C LYS A 27 16.76 -16.73 -9.88
N PRO A 28 15.46 -16.96 -9.64
CA PRO A 28 14.45 -16.69 -10.64
C PRO A 28 14.27 -15.19 -10.87
N ASN A 29 13.91 -14.80 -12.08
CA ASN A 29 13.34 -13.49 -12.34
C ASN A 29 11.95 -13.42 -11.73
N ILE A 30 11.49 -12.22 -11.39
CA ILE A 30 10.20 -11.97 -10.78
C ILE A 30 9.48 -10.88 -11.55
N VAL A 31 8.27 -11.18 -12.02
CA VAL A 31 7.33 -10.20 -12.59
C VAL A 31 6.08 -10.22 -11.75
N LEU A 32 5.77 -9.09 -11.11
CA LEU A 32 4.55 -8.88 -10.34
C LEU A 32 3.71 -7.82 -11.04
N ILE A 33 2.56 -8.20 -11.59
CA ILE A 33 1.57 -7.29 -12.16
C ILE A 33 0.44 -7.12 -11.16
N LEU A 34 0.16 -5.86 -10.79
CA LEU A 34 -0.90 -5.52 -9.86
C LEU A 34 -1.96 -4.66 -10.56
N ALA A 35 -3.20 -5.13 -10.57
CA ALA A 35 -4.37 -4.37 -10.97
C ALA A 35 -4.85 -3.47 -9.81
N ASP A 36 -5.63 -2.44 -10.13
CA ASP A 36 -6.15 -1.44 -9.20
C ASP A 36 -7.69 -1.49 -9.18
N ASP A 37 -8.28 -1.91 -8.07
CA ASP A 37 -9.74 -2.09 -7.89
C ASP A 37 -10.36 -3.21 -8.75
N LEU A 38 -9.65 -4.27 -9.08
CA LEU A 38 -10.18 -5.40 -9.83
C LEU A 38 -10.86 -6.40 -8.90
N GLY A 39 -12.15 -6.65 -9.10
CA GLY A 39 -12.92 -7.60 -8.32
C GLY A 39 -12.51 -9.06 -8.55
N ILE A 40 -12.73 -9.90 -7.53
CA ILE A 40 -12.41 -11.35 -7.60
C ILE A 40 -13.05 -12.04 -8.81
N ASN A 41 -14.27 -11.65 -9.17
CA ASN A 41 -15.02 -12.28 -10.26
C ASN A 41 -14.88 -11.54 -11.60
N ASP A 42 -14.04 -10.51 -11.71
CA ASP A 42 -13.97 -9.69 -12.92
C ASP A 42 -13.18 -10.33 -14.07
N LEU A 43 -12.62 -11.51 -13.87
CA LEU A 43 -11.93 -12.27 -14.91
C LEU A 43 -12.76 -13.49 -15.36
N HIS A 44 -12.63 -13.87 -16.64
CA HIS A 44 -13.35 -15.02 -17.18
C HIS A 44 -13.00 -16.31 -16.42
N CYS A 45 -11.73 -16.59 -16.14
CA CYS A 45 -11.31 -17.74 -15.33
C CYS A 45 -11.77 -17.70 -13.88
N TYR A 46 -12.30 -16.57 -13.38
CA TYR A 46 -12.94 -16.45 -12.07
C TYR A 46 -14.48 -16.42 -12.14
N GLY A 47 -15.06 -16.58 -13.34
CA GLY A 47 -16.49 -16.78 -13.53
C GLY A 47 -17.26 -15.63 -14.15
N ARG A 48 -16.59 -14.54 -14.60
CA ARG A 48 -17.23 -13.43 -15.32
C ARG A 48 -17.30 -13.74 -16.81
N ALA A 49 -18.35 -14.40 -17.24
CA ALA A 49 -18.50 -14.89 -18.61
C ALA A 49 -18.57 -13.76 -19.67
N GLU A 50 -19.05 -12.57 -19.28
CA GLU A 50 -19.14 -11.41 -20.16
C GLU A 50 -17.84 -10.61 -20.32
N HIS A 51 -16.80 -10.92 -19.55
CA HIS A 51 -15.48 -10.28 -19.68
C HIS A 51 -14.52 -11.15 -20.50
N HIS A 52 -13.88 -10.56 -21.49
CA HIS A 52 -12.95 -11.24 -22.38
C HIS A 52 -11.50 -11.11 -21.86
N THR A 53 -11.00 -12.18 -21.20
CA THR A 53 -9.67 -12.18 -20.57
C THR A 53 -8.84 -13.41 -20.94
N PRO A 54 -8.61 -13.68 -22.26
CA PRO A 54 -7.96 -14.92 -22.70
C PRO A 54 -6.49 -15.04 -22.28
N ASN A 55 -5.79 -13.95 -22.06
CA ASN A 55 -4.40 -13.98 -21.62
C ASN A 55 -4.28 -14.33 -20.13
N LEU A 56 -5.16 -13.80 -19.29
CA LEU A 56 -5.25 -14.15 -17.87
C LEU A 56 -5.76 -15.57 -17.69
N ASP A 57 -6.69 -16.04 -18.54
CA ASP A 57 -7.12 -17.44 -18.57
C ASP A 57 -5.92 -18.36 -18.89
N ARG A 58 -5.13 -18.01 -19.90
CA ARG A 58 -3.90 -18.75 -20.27
C ARG A 58 -2.86 -18.71 -19.13
N LEU A 59 -2.72 -17.58 -18.40
CA LEU A 59 -1.84 -17.50 -17.24
C LEU A 59 -2.31 -18.47 -16.15
N ALA A 60 -3.62 -18.55 -15.90
CA ALA A 60 -4.20 -19.48 -14.92
C ALA A 60 -3.99 -20.95 -15.32
N GLU A 61 -4.12 -21.27 -16.61
CA GLU A 61 -3.82 -22.60 -17.16
C GLU A 61 -2.34 -22.98 -17.05
N GLN A 62 -1.44 -22.00 -17.08
CA GLN A 62 0.01 -22.23 -16.96
C GLN A 62 0.52 -22.24 -15.51
N GLY A 63 -0.32 -21.92 -14.54
CA GLY A 63 0.07 -21.76 -13.16
C GLY A 63 -0.95 -22.28 -12.16
N ILE A 64 -1.01 -21.61 -11.00
CA ILE A 64 -2.02 -21.81 -9.97
C ILE A 64 -2.91 -20.58 -9.87
N ARG A 65 -4.23 -20.81 -9.80
CA ARG A 65 -5.24 -19.81 -9.52
C ARG A 65 -5.82 -20.05 -8.11
N PHE A 66 -5.80 -19.00 -7.28
CA PHE A 66 -6.37 -19.06 -5.92
C PHE A 66 -7.81 -18.55 -5.95
N THR A 67 -8.77 -19.36 -5.48
CA THR A 67 -10.16 -18.94 -5.27
C THR A 67 -10.32 -18.18 -3.96
N ASP A 68 -9.38 -18.35 -3.04
CA ASP A 68 -9.33 -17.74 -1.71
C ASP A 68 -8.05 -16.90 -1.53
N GLY A 69 -7.72 -16.11 -2.56
CA GLY A 69 -6.72 -15.06 -2.50
C GLY A 69 -7.29 -13.80 -1.84
N TYR A 70 -6.55 -13.20 -0.92
CA TYR A 70 -6.99 -12.03 -0.16
C TYR A 70 -6.01 -10.86 -0.30
N CYS A 71 -6.54 -9.64 -0.43
CA CYS A 71 -5.77 -8.44 -0.21
C CYS A 71 -5.48 -8.24 1.29
N ALA A 72 -4.44 -7.50 1.62
CA ALA A 72 -4.11 -7.20 3.01
C ALA A 72 -5.06 -6.17 3.64
N GLN A 73 -5.74 -5.37 2.82
CA GLN A 73 -6.79 -4.42 3.20
C GLN A 73 -7.68 -4.14 1.99
N ALA A 74 -8.96 -3.88 2.21
CA ALA A 74 -9.91 -3.57 1.14
C ALA A 74 -9.75 -2.15 0.57
N ILE A 75 -8.52 -1.61 0.52
CA ILE A 75 -8.21 -0.26 0.04
C ILE A 75 -6.75 -0.17 -0.45
N CYS A 76 -6.52 0.61 -1.51
CA CYS A 76 -5.28 0.64 -2.30
C CYS A 76 -3.99 0.83 -1.49
N SER A 77 -3.75 2.01 -0.87
CA SER A 77 -2.46 2.31 -0.24
C SER A 77 -2.11 1.34 0.88
N ALA A 78 -3.09 0.97 1.72
CA ALA A 78 -2.88 0.03 2.80
C ALA A 78 -2.45 -1.36 2.29
N SER A 79 -3.15 -1.88 1.26
CA SER A 79 -2.82 -3.17 0.67
C SER A 79 -1.47 -3.13 -0.08
N ARG A 80 -1.18 -2.04 -0.79
CA ARG A 80 0.11 -1.84 -1.48
C ARG A 80 1.29 -1.75 -0.49
N ALA A 81 1.13 -1.04 0.64
CA ALA A 81 2.15 -0.99 1.70
C ALA A 81 2.45 -2.38 2.25
N ALA A 82 1.41 -3.18 2.50
CA ALA A 82 1.56 -4.55 2.97
C ALA A 82 2.24 -5.45 1.93
N LEU A 83 1.90 -5.31 0.64
CA LEU A 83 2.53 -6.03 -0.47
C LEU A 83 4.03 -5.67 -0.62
N MET A 84 4.41 -4.43 -0.32
CA MET A 84 5.83 -4.02 -0.39
C MET A 84 6.64 -4.45 0.83
N THR A 85 6.05 -4.49 2.02
CA THR A 85 6.80 -4.70 3.26
C THR A 85 6.67 -6.11 3.85
N GLY A 86 5.61 -6.85 3.49
CA GLY A 86 5.23 -8.12 4.13
C GLY A 86 4.61 -7.93 5.51
N LYS A 87 4.26 -6.69 5.90
CA LYS A 87 3.64 -6.33 7.17
C LYS A 87 2.17 -5.99 6.97
N CYS A 88 1.32 -6.32 7.95
CA CYS A 88 -0.09 -5.95 7.89
C CYS A 88 -0.29 -4.43 8.05
N PRO A 89 -1.33 -3.84 7.43
CA PRO A 89 -1.61 -2.40 7.50
C PRO A 89 -1.78 -1.86 8.92
N ALA A 90 -2.30 -2.68 9.85
CA ALA A 90 -2.46 -2.32 11.25
C ALA A 90 -1.12 -2.03 11.93
N ARG A 91 -0.08 -2.83 11.67
CA ARG A 91 1.28 -2.63 12.18
C ARG A 91 1.96 -1.40 11.56
N LEU A 92 1.68 -1.14 10.28
CA LEU A 92 2.24 0.00 9.56
C LEU A 92 1.55 1.33 9.91
N HIS A 93 0.43 1.29 10.63
CA HIS A 93 -0.45 2.45 10.86
C HIS A 93 -0.85 3.16 9.56
N LEU A 94 -0.82 2.43 8.43
CA LEU A 94 -1.26 2.87 7.11
C LEU A 94 -2.48 2.04 6.71
N THR A 95 -3.62 2.35 7.32
CA THR A 95 -4.84 1.54 7.24
C THR A 95 -5.88 2.06 6.25
N ASN A 96 -5.64 3.20 5.57
CA ASN A 96 -6.55 3.77 4.58
C ASN A 96 -5.81 4.12 3.28
N PHE A 97 -6.56 4.61 2.25
CA PHE A 97 -5.93 5.22 1.07
C PHE A 97 -5.25 6.54 1.44
N LEU A 98 -4.20 6.91 0.73
CA LEU A 98 -3.56 8.21 0.89
C LEU A 98 -4.25 9.26 -0.01
N PRO A 99 -4.59 10.41 0.54
CA PRO A 99 -4.22 10.97 1.85
C PRO A 99 -5.22 10.67 2.98
N GLY A 100 -6.12 9.70 2.84
CA GLY A 100 -7.19 9.39 3.78
C GLY A 100 -8.41 10.32 3.64
N ARG A 101 -9.41 10.10 4.47
CA ARG A 101 -10.65 10.87 4.54
C ARG A 101 -10.72 11.64 5.86
N ALA A 102 -11.22 12.87 5.85
CA ALA A 102 -11.50 13.64 7.07
C ALA A 102 -12.65 13.00 7.87
N ASP A 103 -12.67 13.23 9.18
CA ASP A 103 -13.81 12.92 10.03
C ASP A 103 -15.03 13.77 9.63
N ALA A 104 -16.24 13.22 9.82
CA ALA A 104 -17.50 13.86 9.49
C ALA A 104 -18.52 13.69 10.63
N ALA A 105 -19.47 14.63 10.79
CA ALA A 105 -20.51 14.54 11.80
C ALA A 105 -21.42 13.30 11.62
N SER A 106 -21.54 12.80 10.39
CA SER A 106 -22.24 11.55 10.08
C SER A 106 -21.55 10.29 10.66
N GLN A 107 -20.32 10.40 11.13
CA GLN A 107 -19.50 9.29 11.62
C GLN A 107 -19.59 9.18 13.15
N ARG A 108 -19.96 7.99 13.66
CA ARG A 108 -20.12 7.73 15.09
C ARG A 108 -18.79 7.81 15.85
N VAL A 109 -17.71 7.44 15.20
CA VAL A 109 -16.37 7.45 15.80
C VAL A 109 -15.41 8.28 14.95
N LYS A 110 -14.38 8.83 15.59
CA LYS A 110 -13.21 9.43 14.92
C LYS A 110 -12.22 8.35 14.51
N GLN A 111 -11.71 8.50 13.31
CA GLN A 111 -10.68 7.64 12.77
C GLN A 111 -9.33 7.92 13.44
N PRO A 112 -8.44 6.93 13.58
CA PRO A 112 -7.05 7.18 13.95
C PRO A 112 -6.35 7.98 12.84
N ILE A 113 -5.30 8.70 13.24
CA ILE A 113 -4.42 9.36 12.28
C ILE A 113 -3.52 8.28 11.67
N ILE A 114 -3.61 8.12 10.36
CA ILE A 114 -2.77 7.16 9.62
C ILE A 114 -1.44 7.80 9.21
N GLU A 115 -0.44 6.96 8.95
CA GLU A 115 0.78 7.41 8.27
C GLU A 115 0.44 8.00 6.91
N GLY A 116 1.01 9.17 6.61
CA GLY A 116 0.73 9.91 5.36
C GLY A 116 1.52 9.39 4.15
N GLN A 117 2.37 8.39 4.35
CA GLN A 117 3.25 7.76 3.37
C GLN A 117 3.85 6.48 3.97
N LEU A 118 4.43 5.62 3.14
CA LEU A 118 5.25 4.51 3.64
C LEU A 118 6.57 5.08 4.21
N PRO A 119 6.84 4.92 5.53
CA PRO A 119 8.09 5.40 6.13
C PRO A 119 9.31 4.75 5.47
N LEU A 120 10.43 5.49 5.35
CA LEU A 120 11.67 4.96 4.77
C LEU A 120 12.37 3.93 5.65
N GLU A 121 11.98 3.85 6.92
CA GLU A 121 12.44 2.82 7.86
C GLU A 121 11.80 1.45 7.62
N GLU A 122 10.72 1.42 6.84
CA GLU A 122 10.05 0.19 6.44
C GLU A 122 10.73 -0.44 5.23
N VAL A 123 11.54 -1.46 5.49
CA VAL A 123 12.32 -2.14 4.44
C VAL A 123 11.40 -2.93 3.51
N THR A 124 11.40 -2.57 2.24
CA THR A 124 10.55 -3.16 1.20
C THR A 124 11.13 -4.45 0.61
N VAL A 125 10.30 -5.21 -0.09
CA VAL A 125 10.75 -6.37 -0.89
C VAL A 125 11.73 -5.94 -1.98
N ALA A 126 11.58 -4.74 -2.55
CA ALA A 126 12.49 -4.22 -3.58
C ALA A 126 13.88 -3.96 -3.01
N GLU A 127 13.99 -3.35 -1.82
CA GLU A 127 15.28 -3.15 -1.15
C GLU A 127 15.97 -4.47 -0.86
N ARG A 128 15.25 -5.44 -0.31
CA ARG A 128 15.80 -6.77 0.02
C ARG A 128 16.26 -7.54 -1.22
N LEU A 129 15.49 -7.48 -2.31
CA LEU A 129 15.87 -8.11 -3.58
C LEU A 129 17.05 -7.39 -4.23
N ARG A 130 17.09 -6.05 -4.23
CA ARG A 130 18.22 -5.26 -4.70
C ARG A 130 19.51 -5.63 -3.96
N ASP A 131 19.45 -5.70 -2.64
CA ASP A 131 20.59 -6.09 -1.79
C ASP A 131 21.03 -7.55 -2.03
N ALA A 132 20.10 -8.40 -2.48
CA ALA A 132 20.38 -9.76 -2.95
C ALA A 132 20.88 -9.82 -4.40
N GLY A 133 21.10 -8.68 -5.07
CA GLY A 133 21.70 -8.59 -6.40
C GLY A 133 20.70 -8.49 -7.56
N TYR A 134 19.40 -8.34 -7.30
CA TYR A 134 18.40 -8.13 -8.35
C TYR A 134 18.48 -6.73 -8.96
N ALA A 135 18.19 -6.62 -10.25
CA ALA A 135 17.77 -5.36 -10.86
C ALA A 135 16.29 -5.12 -10.46
N THR A 136 15.94 -3.90 -10.02
CA THR A 136 14.59 -3.62 -9.53
C THR A 136 13.93 -2.50 -10.34
N GLY A 137 12.76 -2.77 -10.91
CA GLY A 137 11.99 -1.83 -11.73
C GLY A 137 10.57 -1.65 -11.19
N HIS A 138 10.14 -0.39 -11.03
CA HIS A 138 8.75 -0.03 -10.73
C HIS A 138 8.15 0.76 -11.88
N ILE A 139 7.02 0.30 -12.40
CA ILE A 139 6.30 0.95 -13.49
C ILE A 139 4.83 1.10 -13.09
N GLY A 140 4.31 2.34 -13.11
CA GLY A 140 2.91 2.66 -12.85
C GLY A 140 2.62 3.24 -11.47
N LYS A 141 1.50 2.85 -10.88
CA LYS A 141 0.94 3.43 -9.65
C LYS A 141 1.74 3.05 -8.41
N TRP A 142 2.27 4.04 -7.69
CA TRP A 142 2.90 3.85 -6.38
C TRP A 142 1.91 3.96 -5.22
N HIS A 143 1.33 5.13 -5.02
CA HIS A 143 0.32 5.47 -4.01
C HIS A 143 0.75 5.21 -2.56
N LEU A 144 2.06 5.29 -2.27
CA LEU A 144 2.64 5.08 -0.93
C LEU A 144 3.46 6.28 -0.44
N GLY A 145 3.34 7.42 -1.10
CA GLY A 145 4.02 8.66 -0.78
C GLY A 145 4.33 9.48 -2.01
N ASN A 146 4.75 10.71 -1.77
CA ASN A 146 5.13 11.68 -2.80
C ASN A 146 6.67 11.84 -2.84
N ALA A 147 7.16 12.99 -3.36
CA ALA A 147 8.57 13.29 -3.46
C ALA A 147 9.34 13.03 -2.15
N GLY A 148 10.40 12.25 -2.22
CA GLY A 148 11.19 11.78 -1.09
C GLY A 148 10.71 10.47 -0.44
N PHE A 149 9.57 9.92 -0.90
CA PHE A 149 8.98 8.66 -0.45
C PHE A 149 8.46 7.85 -1.64
N GLY A 150 9.05 8.07 -2.81
CA GLY A 150 8.72 7.38 -4.04
C GLY A 150 9.34 5.99 -4.12
N PRO A 151 9.06 5.26 -5.21
CA PRO A 151 9.61 3.90 -5.40
C PRO A 151 11.14 3.89 -5.41
N LYS A 152 11.79 4.94 -5.91
CA LYS A 152 13.25 5.04 -5.95
C LYS A 152 13.86 5.04 -4.54
N GLU A 153 13.28 5.80 -3.63
CA GLU A 153 13.70 5.86 -2.23
C GLU A 153 13.39 4.56 -1.47
N GLN A 154 12.49 3.74 -2.02
CA GLN A 154 12.02 2.47 -1.47
C GLN A 154 12.59 1.24 -2.22
N GLY A 155 13.76 1.38 -2.86
CA GLY A 155 14.57 0.27 -3.34
C GLY A 155 14.44 -0.08 -4.81
N PHE A 156 13.72 0.69 -5.62
CA PHE A 156 13.68 0.46 -7.06
C PHE A 156 14.78 1.26 -7.80
N ASP A 157 15.64 0.54 -8.54
CA ASP A 157 16.74 1.12 -9.32
C ASP A 157 16.20 2.03 -10.43
N SER A 158 15.11 1.62 -11.08
CA SER A 158 14.45 2.36 -12.15
C SER A 158 12.95 2.49 -11.91
N THR A 159 12.38 3.65 -12.27
CA THR A 159 10.98 3.96 -12.02
C THR A 159 10.36 4.72 -13.18
N TYR A 160 9.11 4.38 -13.51
CA TYR A 160 8.29 5.10 -14.48
C TYR A 160 6.85 5.17 -14.00
N ALA A 161 6.32 6.36 -13.78
CA ALA A 161 4.97 6.55 -13.22
C ALA A 161 3.87 6.51 -14.30
N GLY A 162 4.16 6.86 -15.54
CA GLY A 162 3.17 7.05 -16.59
C GLY A 162 2.13 8.14 -16.28
N LYS A 163 1.05 8.12 -17.04
CA LYS A 163 -0.12 8.97 -16.81
C LYS A 163 -1.27 8.11 -16.29
N PRO A 164 -1.83 8.41 -15.11
CA PRO A 164 -2.90 7.59 -14.52
C PRO A 164 -4.24 7.68 -15.24
N ASN A 165 -4.44 8.70 -16.08
CA ASN A 165 -5.64 8.90 -16.89
C ASN A 165 -5.22 9.49 -18.24
N THR A 166 -5.68 8.88 -19.32
CA THR A 166 -5.45 9.30 -20.70
C THR A 166 -6.79 9.43 -21.43
N LYS A 167 -6.79 10.00 -22.63
CA LYS A 167 -7.96 9.89 -23.50
C LYS A 167 -8.00 8.45 -24.05
N PRO A 168 -9.19 7.83 -24.15
CA PRO A 168 -9.33 6.50 -24.73
C PRO A 168 -8.69 6.44 -26.13
N SER A 169 -7.79 5.48 -26.33
CA SER A 169 -7.12 5.26 -27.62
C SER A 169 -6.55 3.84 -27.68
N ALA A 170 -6.39 3.31 -28.88
CA ALA A 170 -5.78 2.01 -29.10
C ALA A 170 -4.27 1.97 -28.76
N THR A 171 -3.63 3.13 -28.54
CA THR A 171 -2.18 3.23 -28.29
C THR A 171 -1.83 3.55 -26.83
N GLU A 172 -2.68 4.31 -26.12
CA GLU A 172 -2.44 4.66 -24.72
C GLU A 172 -3.39 3.93 -23.77
N GLY A 173 -4.55 3.44 -24.26
CA GLY A 173 -5.68 3.01 -23.43
C GLY A 173 -6.40 4.20 -22.81
N SER A 174 -7.10 3.98 -21.72
CA SER A 174 -7.77 5.06 -20.96
C SER A 174 -7.09 5.38 -19.62
N LYS A 175 -6.24 4.48 -19.16
CA LYS A 175 -5.50 4.55 -17.89
C LYS A 175 -3.98 4.58 -18.10
N GLY A 176 -3.53 4.81 -19.35
CA GLY A 176 -2.12 4.73 -19.73
C GLY A 176 -1.56 3.30 -19.70
N GLU A 177 -2.43 2.29 -19.71
CA GLU A 177 -2.05 0.89 -19.54
C GLU A 177 -1.12 0.38 -20.64
N TYR A 178 -1.33 0.81 -21.87
CA TYR A 178 -0.46 0.42 -23.00
C TYR A 178 0.90 1.12 -22.96
N ASP A 179 0.95 2.38 -22.52
CA ASP A 179 2.19 3.12 -22.29
C ASP A 179 3.04 2.48 -21.19
N LEU A 180 2.41 2.15 -20.04
CA LEU A 180 3.07 1.43 -18.95
C LEU A 180 3.61 0.09 -19.40
N THR A 181 2.85 -0.65 -20.22
CA THR A 181 3.24 -1.95 -20.75
C THR A 181 4.42 -1.83 -21.73
N ALA A 182 4.40 -0.83 -22.61
CA ALA A 182 5.52 -0.58 -23.53
C ALA A 182 6.82 -0.27 -22.77
N HIS A 183 6.75 0.51 -21.70
CA HIS A 183 7.91 0.77 -20.84
C HIS A 183 8.37 -0.50 -20.10
N ALA A 184 7.44 -1.38 -19.69
CA ALA A 184 7.78 -2.66 -19.10
C ALA A 184 8.49 -3.59 -20.12
N GLU A 185 8.02 -3.64 -21.37
CA GLU A 185 8.65 -4.41 -22.45
C GLU A 185 10.08 -3.91 -22.75
N GLN A 186 10.27 -2.57 -22.82
CA GLN A 186 11.59 -1.97 -23.00
C GLN A 186 12.51 -2.27 -21.80
N TRP A 187 12.00 -2.12 -20.59
CA TRP A 187 12.76 -2.40 -19.37
C TRP A 187 13.21 -3.87 -19.31
N LEU A 188 12.36 -4.81 -19.74
CA LEU A 188 12.70 -6.23 -19.84
C LEU A 188 13.80 -6.48 -20.87
N ASP A 189 13.78 -5.81 -22.05
CA ASP A 189 14.87 -5.89 -23.03
C ASP A 189 16.20 -5.45 -22.43
N GLU A 190 16.23 -4.34 -21.71
CA GLU A 190 17.44 -3.76 -21.10
C GLU A 190 18.02 -4.65 -19.99
N HIS A 191 17.17 -5.32 -19.20
CA HIS A 191 17.58 -6.07 -18.01
C HIS A 191 17.66 -7.59 -18.20
N SER A 192 17.33 -8.08 -19.39
CA SER A 192 17.49 -9.50 -19.79
C SER A 192 18.86 -9.80 -20.40
N GLN A 193 19.63 -8.78 -20.75
CA GLN A 193 20.92 -8.94 -21.43
C GLN A 193 21.97 -9.53 -20.48
N ALA A 194 22.82 -10.42 -21.03
CA ALA A 194 24.00 -10.88 -20.34
C ALA A 194 25.06 -9.75 -20.29
N ASP A 195 25.80 -9.68 -19.19
CA ASP A 195 26.97 -8.83 -19.08
C ASP A 195 28.12 -9.29 -19.98
N ALA A 196 29.21 -8.55 -20.03
CA ALA A 196 30.40 -8.89 -20.83
C ALA A 196 31.03 -10.24 -20.45
N SER A 197 30.69 -10.80 -19.30
CA SER A 197 31.14 -12.11 -18.81
C SER A 197 30.14 -13.23 -19.11
N GLY A 198 29.02 -12.91 -19.76
CA GLY A 198 27.94 -13.86 -20.09
C GLY A 198 26.97 -14.14 -18.94
N ASN A 199 27.05 -13.43 -17.82
CA ASN A 199 26.14 -13.59 -16.69
C ASN A 199 24.91 -12.69 -16.85
N THR A 200 23.72 -13.23 -16.54
CA THR A 200 22.48 -12.46 -16.47
C THR A 200 22.15 -12.12 -15.03
N ARG A 201 21.93 -10.83 -14.75
CA ARG A 201 21.44 -10.38 -13.44
C ARG A 201 19.97 -10.75 -13.30
N PRO A 202 19.52 -11.39 -12.20
CA PRO A 202 18.09 -11.61 -12.00
C PRO A 202 17.40 -10.27 -11.79
N PHE A 203 16.10 -10.19 -12.12
CA PHE A 203 15.34 -8.96 -11.99
C PHE A 203 14.02 -9.13 -11.24
N PHE A 204 13.56 -8.04 -10.62
CA PHE A 204 12.23 -7.86 -10.06
C PHE A 204 11.56 -6.68 -10.75
N LEU A 205 10.54 -6.97 -11.56
CA LEU A 205 9.66 -5.97 -12.18
C LEU A 205 8.33 -5.92 -11.42
N TYR A 206 8.01 -4.76 -10.85
CA TYR A 206 6.69 -4.45 -10.30
C TYR A 206 5.95 -3.52 -11.27
N LEU A 207 5.03 -4.09 -12.06
CA LEU A 207 4.15 -3.36 -12.97
C LEU A 207 2.81 -3.15 -12.29
N ALA A 208 2.57 -1.95 -11.80
CA ALA A 208 1.37 -1.56 -11.05
C ALA A 208 0.45 -0.74 -11.96
N HIS A 209 -0.51 -1.39 -12.61
CA HIS A 209 -1.47 -0.72 -13.47
C HIS A 209 -2.38 0.23 -12.69
N ASN A 210 -2.87 1.29 -13.37
CA ASN A 210 -3.96 2.13 -12.88
C ASN A 210 -5.34 1.53 -13.24
N SER A 211 -5.37 0.54 -14.14
CA SER A 211 -6.58 -0.15 -14.58
C SER A 211 -7.00 -1.23 -13.56
N PRO A 212 -8.31 -1.40 -13.35
CA PRO A 212 -9.45 -0.67 -13.91
C PRO A 212 -10.01 0.43 -12.97
N HIS A 213 -9.21 1.10 -12.14
CA HIS A 213 -9.65 2.15 -11.21
C HIS A 213 -10.35 3.31 -11.92
N ILE A 214 -11.34 3.92 -11.26
CA ILE A 214 -12.03 5.13 -11.73
C ILE A 214 -11.09 6.36 -11.84
N PRO A 215 -11.39 7.35 -12.69
CA PRO A 215 -12.36 7.30 -13.80
C PRO A 215 -11.84 6.39 -14.91
N PHE A 216 -12.73 5.74 -15.62
CA PHE A 216 -12.40 4.92 -16.79
C PHE A 216 -13.23 5.37 -18.00
N ALA A 217 -12.74 5.08 -19.19
CA ALA A 217 -13.38 5.35 -20.46
C ALA A 217 -12.92 4.33 -21.50
N ALA A 218 -13.67 4.15 -22.55
CA ALA A 218 -13.34 3.28 -23.68
C ALA A 218 -13.77 3.94 -24.98
N LEU A 219 -13.28 3.42 -26.11
CA LEU A 219 -13.74 3.84 -27.43
C LEU A 219 -15.18 3.36 -27.66
N PRO A 220 -15.98 4.07 -28.49
CA PRO A 220 -17.36 3.69 -28.75
C PRO A 220 -17.52 2.25 -29.27
N GLU A 221 -16.62 1.81 -30.15
CA GLU A 221 -16.60 0.45 -30.70
C GLU A 221 -16.27 -0.62 -29.66
N GLU A 222 -15.45 -0.30 -28.68
CA GLU A 222 -15.10 -1.20 -27.57
C GLU A 222 -16.30 -1.32 -26.61
N THR A 223 -16.96 -0.20 -26.33
CA THR A 223 -18.18 -0.17 -25.50
C THR A 223 -19.32 -0.96 -26.18
N GLU A 224 -19.51 -0.79 -27.50
CA GLU A 224 -20.54 -1.52 -28.24
C GLU A 224 -20.24 -3.03 -28.29
N ARG A 225 -18.98 -3.43 -28.45
CA ARG A 225 -18.58 -4.85 -28.38
C ARG A 225 -18.94 -5.49 -27.04
N ASN A 226 -18.90 -4.72 -25.96
CA ASN A 226 -19.17 -5.15 -24.59
C ASN A 226 -20.57 -4.79 -24.08
N LYS A 227 -21.52 -4.42 -24.95
CA LYS A 227 -22.83 -3.86 -24.59
C LYS A 227 -23.68 -4.73 -23.67
N ASP A 228 -23.46 -6.04 -23.69
CA ASP A 228 -24.19 -7.03 -22.87
C ASP A 228 -23.56 -7.21 -21.48
N ALA A 229 -22.41 -6.60 -21.22
CA ALA A 229 -21.78 -6.65 -19.89
C ALA A 229 -22.53 -5.76 -18.88
N PHE A 230 -22.40 -6.08 -17.59
CA PHE A 230 -22.97 -5.28 -16.49
C PHE A 230 -22.56 -3.79 -16.61
N ASN A 231 -21.29 -3.53 -16.93
CA ASN A 231 -20.76 -2.20 -17.25
C ASN A 231 -19.89 -2.30 -18.50
N PRO A 232 -20.42 -1.93 -19.68
CA PRO A 232 -19.73 -2.08 -20.96
C PRO A 232 -18.39 -1.35 -21.06
N VAL A 233 -18.28 -0.15 -20.46
CA VAL A 233 -17.04 0.62 -20.45
C VAL A 233 -15.99 -0.05 -19.58
N TYR A 234 -16.39 -0.53 -18.41
CA TYR A 234 -15.50 -1.25 -17.50
C TYR A 234 -15.00 -2.57 -18.13
N ALA A 235 -15.88 -3.33 -18.79
CA ALA A 235 -15.51 -4.55 -19.49
C ALA A 235 -14.44 -4.30 -20.57
N ALA A 236 -14.55 -3.22 -21.33
CA ALA A 236 -13.52 -2.82 -22.30
C ALA A 236 -12.18 -2.50 -21.64
N VAL A 237 -12.17 -1.83 -20.48
CA VAL A 237 -10.94 -1.55 -19.71
C VAL A 237 -10.32 -2.85 -19.15
N ILE A 238 -11.12 -3.86 -18.82
CA ILE A 238 -10.64 -5.20 -18.47
C ILE A 238 -9.96 -5.89 -19.65
N GLU A 239 -10.52 -5.79 -20.87
CA GLU A 239 -9.86 -6.30 -22.08
C GLU A 239 -8.48 -5.66 -22.28
N HIS A 240 -8.35 -4.33 -22.11
CA HIS A 240 -7.06 -3.64 -22.21
C HIS A 240 -6.04 -4.16 -21.17
N LEU A 241 -6.48 -4.37 -19.93
CA LEU A 241 -5.62 -4.93 -18.89
C LEU A 241 -5.16 -6.36 -19.24
N ASP A 242 -6.07 -7.20 -19.75
CA ASP A 242 -5.75 -8.54 -20.21
C ASP A 242 -4.72 -8.54 -21.35
N ASP A 243 -4.89 -7.65 -22.32
CA ASP A 243 -3.95 -7.45 -23.42
C ASP A 243 -2.56 -7.06 -22.90
N CYS A 244 -2.48 -6.16 -21.94
CA CYS A 244 -1.23 -5.75 -21.30
C CYS A 244 -0.51 -6.92 -20.63
N VAL A 245 -1.25 -7.77 -19.90
CA VAL A 245 -0.70 -8.99 -19.30
C VAL A 245 -0.19 -9.93 -20.37
N GLY A 246 -0.97 -10.11 -21.45
CA GLY A 246 -0.59 -10.94 -22.59
C GLY A 246 0.70 -10.49 -23.28
N ARG A 247 0.89 -9.18 -23.46
CA ARG A 247 2.09 -8.57 -24.02
C ARG A 247 3.32 -8.83 -23.18
N VAL A 248 3.23 -8.62 -21.85
CA VAL A 248 4.36 -8.89 -20.93
C VAL A 248 4.71 -10.39 -20.91
N MET A 249 3.69 -11.28 -20.92
CA MET A 249 3.92 -12.73 -21.02
C MET A 249 4.66 -13.09 -22.32
N ALA A 250 4.21 -12.55 -23.44
CA ALA A 250 4.81 -12.79 -24.76
C ALA A 250 6.25 -12.24 -24.82
N LYS A 251 6.52 -11.09 -24.22
CA LYS A 251 7.87 -10.52 -24.12
C LYS A 251 8.81 -11.44 -23.35
N ILE A 252 8.40 -11.95 -22.17
CA ILE A 252 9.18 -12.92 -21.38
C ILE A 252 9.45 -14.20 -22.18
N ASP A 253 8.45 -14.70 -22.91
CA ASP A 253 8.59 -15.90 -23.74
C ASP A 253 9.56 -15.65 -24.91
N ALA A 254 9.48 -14.50 -25.60
CA ALA A 254 10.36 -14.11 -26.70
C ALA A 254 11.82 -13.92 -26.27
N LEU A 255 12.06 -13.49 -25.03
CA LEU A 255 13.39 -13.38 -24.43
C LEU A 255 13.95 -14.73 -23.93
N GLY A 256 13.19 -15.84 -24.06
CA GLY A 256 13.59 -17.16 -23.58
C GLY A 256 13.65 -17.27 -22.04
N LEU A 257 12.95 -16.39 -21.32
CA LEU A 257 13.04 -16.29 -19.87
C LEU A 257 11.91 -17.00 -19.11
N ARG A 258 10.98 -17.62 -19.83
CA ARG A 258 9.78 -18.24 -19.26
C ARG A 258 10.09 -19.20 -18.11
N GLU A 259 11.01 -20.14 -18.34
CA GLU A 259 11.32 -21.23 -17.40
C GLU A 259 12.01 -20.75 -16.11
N ARG A 260 12.56 -19.55 -16.13
CA ARG A 260 13.26 -18.94 -14.99
C ARG A 260 12.58 -17.69 -14.45
N THR A 261 11.28 -17.49 -14.75
CA THR A 261 10.51 -16.32 -14.31
C THR A 261 9.29 -16.73 -13.50
N ILE A 262 9.22 -16.22 -12.26
CA ILE A 262 8.00 -16.22 -11.45
C ILE A 262 7.13 -15.08 -11.98
N PHE A 263 5.94 -15.41 -12.49
CA PHE A 263 4.99 -14.43 -12.99
C PHE A 263 3.75 -14.43 -12.11
N ILE A 264 3.44 -13.27 -11.51
CA ILE A 264 2.35 -13.09 -10.56
C ILE A 264 1.39 -12.03 -11.10
N PHE A 265 0.10 -12.32 -11.09
CA PHE A 265 -0.97 -11.37 -11.31
C PHE A 265 -1.86 -11.31 -10.08
N ALA A 266 -2.17 -10.11 -9.59
CA ALA A 266 -3.07 -9.88 -8.46
C ALA A 266 -3.80 -8.54 -8.57
N SER A 267 -4.81 -8.30 -7.69
CA SER A 267 -5.42 -6.99 -7.46
C SER A 267 -5.11 -6.50 -6.06
N ASP A 268 -5.02 -5.18 -5.89
CA ASP A 268 -4.74 -4.58 -4.58
C ASP A 268 -5.94 -4.61 -3.62
N ASN A 269 -7.17 -4.58 -4.11
CA ASN A 269 -8.42 -4.75 -3.35
C ASN A 269 -9.57 -5.17 -4.26
N GLY A 270 -10.73 -5.47 -3.66
CA GLY A 270 -11.92 -5.86 -4.39
C GLY A 270 -12.51 -4.75 -5.27
N GLY A 271 -13.38 -5.13 -6.21
CA GLY A 271 -13.98 -4.24 -7.19
C GLY A 271 -14.95 -3.22 -6.59
N LEU A 272 -15.07 -2.06 -7.25
CA LEU A 272 -15.95 -0.97 -6.83
C LEU A 272 -17.42 -1.28 -7.17
N HIS A 273 -18.22 -1.61 -6.15
CA HIS A 273 -19.61 -2.07 -6.27
C HIS A 273 -20.66 -0.98 -5.96
N VAL A 274 -20.25 0.22 -5.59
CA VAL A 274 -21.12 1.34 -5.23
C VAL A 274 -20.92 2.53 -6.18
N LEU A 275 -21.87 3.45 -6.16
CA LEU A 275 -21.76 4.71 -6.86
C LEU A 275 -20.72 5.61 -6.16
N GLU A 276 -19.62 5.90 -6.81
CA GLU A 276 -18.58 6.82 -6.33
C GLU A 276 -18.27 7.92 -7.34
N PHE A 277 -18.39 7.61 -8.64
CA PHE A 277 -18.08 8.50 -9.76
C PHE A 277 -19.09 8.26 -10.88
N PRO A 278 -19.35 9.21 -11.79
CA PRO A 278 -20.20 8.95 -12.97
C PRO A 278 -19.73 7.70 -13.74
N GLY A 279 -20.68 6.84 -14.10
CA GLY A 279 -20.40 5.55 -14.76
C GLY A 279 -20.09 4.40 -13.80
N THR A 280 -20.21 4.63 -12.49
CA THR A 280 -20.10 3.53 -11.50
C THR A 280 -21.47 3.07 -11.01
N PRO A 281 -21.59 1.86 -10.39
CA PRO A 281 -20.50 0.96 -9.98
C PRO A 281 -19.71 0.41 -11.16
N SER A 282 -18.41 0.15 -10.92
CA SER A 282 -17.56 -0.47 -11.93
C SER A 282 -18.03 -1.89 -12.20
N THR A 283 -18.26 -2.65 -11.12
CA THR A 283 -18.62 -4.06 -11.14
C THR A 283 -19.59 -4.42 -10.00
N HIS A 284 -19.97 -5.68 -9.95
CA HIS A 284 -20.56 -6.32 -8.78
C HIS A 284 -19.71 -7.54 -8.40
N ASN A 285 -19.45 -7.74 -7.13
CA ASN A 285 -18.62 -8.88 -6.68
C ASN A 285 -19.44 -10.15 -6.38
N THR A 286 -20.70 -10.22 -6.84
CA THR A 286 -21.62 -11.36 -6.62
C THR A 286 -20.96 -12.68 -7.03
N PRO A 287 -21.05 -13.77 -6.23
CA PRO A 287 -21.91 -13.91 -5.05
C PRO A 287 -21.37 -13.25 -3.77
N TYR A 288 -20.14 -12.78 -3.74
CA TYR A 288 -19.50 -12.19 -2.57
C TYR A 288 -20.13 -10.85 -2.21
N ARG A 289 -20.29 -10.61 -0.91
CA ARG A 289 -20.90 -9.40 -0.36
C ARG A 289 -19.98 -8.21 -0.50
N THR A 290 -20.51 -7.05 -0.93
CA THR A 290 -19.84 -5.75 -1.05
C THR A 290 -18.66 -5.71 -2.04
N GLY A 291 -17.68 -4.85 -1.78
CA GLY A 291 -16.48 -4.63 -2.59
C GLY A 291 -15.49 -3.70 -1.89
N LYS A 292 -14.72 -2.94 -2.67
CA LYS A 292 -13.76 -1.94 -2.19
C LYS A 292 -14.28 -1.17 -0.98
N GLY A 293 -13.44 -1.05 0.05
CA GLY A 293 -13.73 -0.29 1.27
C GLY A 293 -14.47 -1.07 2.36
N TYR A 294 -14.68 -2.39 2.22
CA TYR A 294 -15.44 -3.22 3.17
C TYR A 294 -14.68 -4.49 3.59
N ASN A 295 -14.89 -4.92 4.84
CA ASN A 295 -14.29 -6.14 5.39
C ASN A 295 -15.05 -7.44 5.03
N TYR A 296 -15.99 -7.39 4.10
CA TYR A 296 -16.68 -8.57 3.57
C TYR A 296 -15.92 -9.18 2.41
N GLU A 297 -16.33 -10.39 2.00
CA GLU A 297 -15.60 -11.17 1.00
C GLU A 297 -15.36 -10.43 -0.32
N GLY A 298 -16.36 -9.69 -0.82
CA GLY A 298 -16.21 -8.93 -2.07
C GLY A 298 -15.19 -7.77 -1.99
N GLY A 299 -14.91 -7.28 -0.78
CA GLY A 299 -13.87 -6.27 -0.56
C GLY A 299 -12.47 -6.84 -0.36
N LEU A 300 -12.39 -8.02 0.25
CA LEU A 300 -11.14 -8.65 0.67
C LEU A 300 -10.63 -9.70 -0.30
N ARG A 301 -11.51 -10.50 -0.94
CA ARG A 301 -11.08 -11.46 -1.96
C ARG A 301 -10.66 -10.78 -3.24
N VAL A 302 -9.52 -11.20 -3.76
CA VAL A 302 -8.95 -10.67 -5.00
C VAL A 302 -8.43 -11.79 -5.89
N PRO A 303 -8.38 -11.61 -7.23
CA PRO A 303 -7.70 -12.55 -8.09
C PRO A 303 -6.22 -12.62 -7.72
N LEU A 304 -5.69 -13.84 -7.66
CA LEU A 304 -4.28 -14.13 -7.47
C LEU A 304 -3.93 -15.34 -8.33
N ILE A 305 -3.03 -15.14 -9.30
CA ILE A 305 -2.55 -16.17 -10.22
C ILE A 305 -1.03 -16.16 -10.19
N ILE A 306 -0.41 -17.32 -10.04
CA ILE A 306 1.05 -17.47 -10.00
C ILE A 306 1.49 -18.55 -10.99
N ARG A 307 2.33 -18.18 -11.96
CA ARG A 307 3.08 -19.09 -12.83
C ARG A 307 4.51 -19.16 -12.33
N TRP A 308 4.96 -20.34 -11.96
CA TRP A 308 6.35 -20.60 -11.57
C TRP A 308 6.77 -21.95 -12.15
N PRO A 309 7.30 -21.98 -13.38
CA PRO A 309 7.71 -23.22 -14.03
C PRO A 309 8.69 -24.02 -13.18
N GLY A 310 8.59 -25.34 -13.23
CA GLY A 310 9.39 -26.23 -12.40
C GLY A 310 8.96 -26.34 -10.92
N THR A 311 8.21 -25.37 -10.41
CA THR A 311 7.71 -25.34 -9.02
C THR A 311 6.21 -25.53 -8.94
N VAL A 312 5.45 -24.78 -9.71
CA VAL A 312 3.98 -24.81 -9.71
C VAL A 312 3.49 -25.76 -10.81
N LYS A 313 2.65 -26.72 -10.44
CA LYS A 313 1.95 -27.59 -11.42
C LYS A 313 0.93 -26.75 -12.20
N PRO A 314 0.96 -26.77 -13.55
CA PRO A 314 0.00 -26.07 -14.39
C PRO A 314 -1.47 -26.45 -14.11
N ALA A 315 -2.38 -25.54 -14.38
CA ALA A 315 -3.82 -25.65 -14.22
C ALA A 315 -4.29 -26.02 -12.79
N ARG A 316 -3.48 -25.68 -11.79
CA ARG A 316 -3.84 -25.88 -10.39
C ARG A 316 -4.85 -24.82 -9.93
N VAL A 317 -5.91 -25.27 -9.28
CA VAL A 317 -6.87 -24.40 -8.59
C VAL A 317 -6.81 -24.69 -7.10
N SER A 318 -6.76 -23.66 -6.27
CA SER A 318 -6.65 -23.81 -4.83
C SER A 318 -7.63 -22.92 -4.07
N GLY A 319 -8.39 -23.52 -3.13
CA GLY A 319 -9.18 -22.82 -2.12
C GLY A 319 -8.42 -22.62 -0.80
N THR A 320 -7.11 -22.82 -0.76
CA THR A 320 -6.31 -22.52 0.43
C THR A 320 -6.25 -21.00 0.65
N PRO A 321 -6.67 -20.48 1.83
CA PRO A 321 -6.63 -19.05 2.09
C PRO A 321 -5.20 -18.51 2.14
N VAL A 322 -4.90 -17.55 1.26
CA VAL A 322 -3.62 -16.84 1.17
C VAL A 322 -3.87 -15.33 1.11
N VAL A 323 -2.92 -14.55 1.58
CA VAL A 323 -3.02 -13.08 1.61
C VAL A 323 -1.80 -12.44 0.93
N LEU A 324 -1.96 -11.27 0.32
CA LEU A 324 -0.86 -10.64 -0.44
C LEU A 324 0.42 -10.41 0.35
N THR A 325 0.35 -10.28 1.69
CA THR A 325 1.55 -10.25 2.55
C THR A 325 2.41 -11.51 2.46
N ASP A 326 1.84 -12.65 2.06
CA ASP A 326 2.55 -13.92 1.88
C ASP A 326 3.52 -13.89 0.68
N LEU A 327 3.28 -12.99 -0.28
CA LEU A 327 4.14 -12.87 -1.45
C LEU A 327 5.54 -12.42 -1.07
N VAL A 328 5.68 -11.52 -0.08
CA VAL A 328 7.01 -11.03 0.32
C VAL A 328 7.92 -12.16 0.81
N PRO A 329 7.57 -12.93 1.88
CA PRO A 329 8.42 -14.04 2.30
C PRO A 329 8.60 -15.11 1.22
N THR A 330 7.59 -15.32 0.34
CA THR A 330 7.69 -16.26 -0.78
C THR A 330 8.74 -15.83 -1.79
N LEU A 331 8.76 -14.56 -2.18
CA LEU A 331 9.73 -14.02 -3.13
C LEU A 331 11.14 -13.96 -2.55
N LEU A 332 11.27 -13.63 -1.27
CA LEU A 332 12.57 -13.64 -0.58
C LEU A 332 13.16 -15.06 -0.49
N GLU A 333 12.34 -16.05 -0.14
CA GLU A 333 12.77 -17.45 -0.14
C GLU A 333 13.17 -17.93 -1.54
N ALA A 334 12.39 -17.59 -2.58
CA ALA A 334 12.70 -17.88 -3.98
C ALA A 334 14.02 -17.25 -4.43
N ALA A 335 14.36 -16.07 -3.91
CA ALA A 335 15.63 -15.38 -4.15
C ALA A 335 16.81 -15.96 -3.32
N GLY A 336 16.56 -16.98 -2.52
CA GLY A 336 17.59 -17.59 -1.65
C GLY A 336 17.94 -16.75 -0.41
N ILE A 337 17.05 -15.83 -0.03
CA ILE A 337 17.23 -14.97 1.15
C ILE A 337 16.73 -15.70 2.40
N ASP A 338 17.58 -15.80 3.42
CA ASP A 338 17.26 -16.44 4.70
C ASP A 338 16.25 -15.57 5.48
N LEU A 339 15.02 -16.04 5.59
CA LEU A 339 13.94 -15.33 6.28
C LEU A 339 14.21 -15.13 7.78
N ALA A 340 14.98 -16.01 8.40
CA ALA A 340 15.33 -15.91 9.83
C ALA A 340 16.30 -14.75 10.12
N LYS A 341 16.98 -14.25 9.10
CA LYS A 341 17.94 -13.13 9.20
C LYS A 341 17.34 -11.79 8.76
N GLN A 342 16.06 -11.76 8.39
CA GLN A 342 15.44 -10.52 7.96
C GLN A 342 15.24 -9.53 9.11
N VAL A 343 15.42 -8.25 8.80
CA VAL A 343 15.18 -7.15 9.76
C VAL A 343 13.68 -6.91 9.87
N GLY A 344 13.17 -6.96 11.09
CA GLY A 344 11.76 -6.70 11.41
C GLY A 344 10.82 -7.90 11.15
N PRO A 345 9.59 -7.84 11.69
CA PRO A 345 8.61 -8.90 11.52
C PRO A 345 8.07 -8.96 10.09
N LEU A 346 7.79 -10.16 9.60
CA LEU A 346 6.93 -10.42 8.46
C LEU A 346 5.61 -11.00 8.99
N ASP A 347 4.47 -10.42 8.60
CA ASP A 347 3.14 -10.91 9.01
C ASP A 347 2.60 -11.98 8.03
N GLY A 348 3.19 -12.08 6.83
CA GLY A 348 2.95 -13.15 5.87
C GLY A 348 3.81 -14.40 6.13
N VAL A 349 3.47 -15.50 5.48
CA VAL A 349 4.24 -16.75 5.47
C VAL A 349 4.65 -17.11 4.05
N SER A 350 5.80 -17.80 3.89
CA SER A 350 6.20 -18.27 2.56
C SER A 350 5.24 -19.34 2.04
N LEU A 351 4.84 -19.17 0.78
CA LEU A 351 4.06 -20.15 0.02
C LEU A 351 4.96 -21.15 -0.74
N GLY A 352 6.29 -21.06 -0.67
CA GLY A 352 7.21 -21.83 -1.51
C GLY A 352 6.95 -23.34 -1.45
N LYS A 353 6.86 -23.92 -0.26
CA LYS A 353 6.53 -25.35 -0.08
C LYS A 353 5.14 -25.70 -0.62
N PHE A 354 4.16 -24.85 -0.38
CA PHE A 354 2.78 -25.06 -0.87
C PHE A 354 2.73 -25.00 -2.40
N LEU A 355 3.39 -24.07 -3.03
CA LEU A 355 3.49 -23.93 -4.48
C LEU A 355 4.15 -25.16 -5.12
N ALA A 356 5.15 -25.72 -4.48
CA ALA A 356 5.82 -26.98 -4.89
C ALA A 356 4.98 -28.26 -4.64
N GLY A 357 3.72 -28.13 -4.19
CA GLY A 357 2.80 -29.25 -3.98
C GLY A 357 2.74 -29.78 -2.53
N GLY A 358 3.43 -29.14 -1.59
CA GLY A 358 3.28 -29.40 -0.15
C GLY A 358 2.02 -28.77 0.44
N GLU A 359 1.91 -28.83 1.76
CA GLU A 359 0.79 -28.23 2.51
C GLU A 359 1.18 -26.89 3.12
N LEU A 360 0.20 -25.99 3.22
CA LEU A 360 0.27 -24.77 4.02
C LEU A 360 -0.37 -25.06 5.39
N ALA A 361 0.35 -24.78 6.47
CA ALA A 361 -0.20 -24.96 7.81
C ALA A 361 -1.48 -24.12 8.01
N PRO A 362 -2.53 -24.67 8.64
CA PRO A 362 -3.71 -23.89 8.99
C PRO A 362 -3.36 -22.66 9.83
N ARG A 363 -3.94 -21.52 9.48
CA ARG A 363 -3.72 -20.26 10.19
C ARG A 363 -4.94 -19.36 10.09
N ALA A 364 -5.00 -18.37 10.98
CA ALA A 364 -5.96 -17.29 10.88
C ALA A 364 -5.40 -16.15 10.02
N LEU A 365 -6.28 -15.50 9.27
CA LEU A 365 -6.03 -14.24 8.57
C LEU A 365 -6.81 -13.14 9.29
N PHE A 366 -6.21 -11.94 9.38
CA PHE A 366 -6.75 -10.83 10.15
C PHE A 366 -6.74 -9.53 9.35
N TRP A 367 -7.77 -8.71 9.56
CA TRP A 367 -7.91 -7.37 9.00
C TRP A 367 -8.34 -6.39 10.07
N HIS A 368 -7.78 -5.19 10.02
CA HIS A 368 -8.13 -4.09 10.92
C HIS A 368 -8.24 -2.81 10.10
N PHE A 369 -9.47 -2.32 9.91
CA PHE A 369 -9.80 -1.18 9.09
C PHE A 369 -10.55 -0.12 9.91
N PRO A 370 -9.84 0.67 10.74
CA PRO A 370 -10.47 1.61 11.67
C PRO A 370 -10.93 2.91 10.99
N ASN A 371 -11.24 2.85 9.69
CA ASN A 371 -11.48 4.01 8.86
C ASN A 371 -12.83 3.94 8.16
N TYR A 372 -13.45 5.12 7.95
CA TYR A 372 -14.55 5.27 7.01
C TYR A 372 -14.02 5.42 5.59
N THR A 373 -14.78 4.95 4.61
CA THR A 373 -14.40 5.02 3.21
C THR A 373 -15.39 5.84 2.38
N ASN A 374 -14.95 6.30 1.20
CA ASN A 374 -15.82 7.00 0.26
C ASN A 374 -16.93 6.09 -0.30
N GLN A 375 -16.72 4.79 -0.22
CA GLN A 375 -17.65 3.75 -0.65
C GLN A 375 -18.75 3.46 0.37
N GLY A 376 -18.73 4.13 1.54
CA GLY A 376 -19.68 3.89 2.63
C GLY A 376 -19.25 2.81 3.62
N GLY A 377 -18.05 2.30 3.51
CA GLY A 377 -17.49 1.38 4.50
C GLY A 377 -17.30 2.06 5.85
N ARG A 378 -17.59 1.31 6.92
CA ARG A 378 -17.49 1.75 8.33
C ARG A 378 -16.29 1.09 9.01
N PRO A 379 -15.74 1.73 10.07
CA PRO A 379 -14.64 1.15 10.84
C PRO A 379 -14.97 -0.23 11.37
N GLY A 380 -14.05 -1.18 11.18
CA GLY A 380 -14.26 -2.55 11.60
C GLY A 380 -13.01 -3.39 11.51
N GLY A 381 -13.12 -4.64 11.92
CA GLY A 381 -12.11 -5.67 11.76
C GLY A 381 -12.72 -6.95 11.23
N ALA A 382 -11.89 -7.83 10.70
CA ALA A 382 -12.32 -9.16 10.30
C ALA A 382 -11.23 -10.19 10.64
N MET A 383 -11.67 -11.44 10.78
CA MET A 383 -10.81 -12.58 10.94
C MET A 383 -11.39 -13.76 10.15
N ARG A 384 -10.53 -14.49 9.44
CA ARG A 384 -10.88 -15.79 8.84
C ARG A 384 -10.01 -16.90 9.45
N GLU A 385 -10.63 -17.98 9.88
CA GLU A 385 -9.94 -19.19 10.33
C GLU A 385 -10.67 -20.42 9.75
N GLY A 386 -10.00 -21.12 8.83
CA GLY A 386 -10.64 -22.17 8.04
C GLY A 386 -11.82 -21.61 7.24
N ASP A 387 -13.01 -22.23 7.43
CA ASP A 387 -14.25 -21.80 6.77
C ASP A 387 -15.00 -20.70 7.54
N TRP A 388 -14.54 -20.33 8.72
CA TRP A 388 -15.25 -19.37 9.56
C TRP A 388 -14.69 -17.96 9.41
N LYS A 389 -15.59 -17.00 9.29
CA LYS A 389 -15.26 -15.58 9.22
C LYS A 389 -16.05 -14.78 10.24
N LEU A 390 -15.32 -13.98 11.02
CA LEU A 390 -15.83 -12.97 11.94
C LEU A 390 -15.69 -11.60 11.29
N VAL A 391 -16.72 -10.75 11.40
CA VAL A 391 -16.66 -9.32 11.11
C VAL A 391 -17.06 -8.57 12.38
N GLU A 392 -16.26 -7.59 12.80
CA GLU A 392 -16.51 -6.74 13.97
C GLU A 392 -16.65 -5.28 13.54
N HIS A 393 -17.69 -4.60 14.03
CA HIS A 393 -17.95 -3.18 13.78
C HIS A 393 -17.47 -2.35 14.98
N PHE A 394 -16.62 -1.36 14.75
CA PHE A 394 -16.03 -0.58 15.85
C PHE A 394 -16.92 0.57 16.33
N GLU A 395 -17.99 0.90 15.61
CA GLU A 395 -18.94 1.94 15.99
C GLU A 395 -19.80 1.56 17.21
N ASP A 396 -20.17 0.29 17.34
CA ASP A 396 -21.11 -0.23 18.33
C ASP A 396 -20.70 -1.59 18.91
N GLY A 397 -19.59 -2.15 18.48
CA GLY A 397 -19.10 -3.47 18.91
C GLY A 397 -19.91 -4.65 18.39
N LYS A 398 -20.85 -4.43 17.45
CA LYS A 398 -21.59 -5.51 16.80
C LYS A 398 -20.61 -6.47 16.11
N THR A 399 -20.93 -7.75 16.19
CA THR A 399 -20.15 -8.80 15.53
C THR A 399 -21.07 -9.68 14.70
N GLU A 400 -20.58 -10.13 13.56
CA GLU A 400 -21.24 -11.05 12.63
C GLU A 400 -20.33 -12.26 12.42
N LEU A 401 -20.91 -13.46 12.30
CA LEU A 401 -20.17 -14.71 12.13
C LEU A 401 -20.74 -15.53 10.97
N TYR A 402 -19.89 -15.94 10.05
CA TYR A 402 -20.27 -16.65 8.84
C TYR A 402 -19.49 -17.96 8.67
N ASN A 403 -20.14 -18.97 8.07
CA ASN A 403 -19.47 -20.16 7.56
C ASN A 403 -19.37 -20.05 6.04
N LEU A 404 -18.19 -19.68 5.54
CA LEU A 404 -17.97 -19.38 4.12
C LEU A 404 -18.10 -20.60 3.19
N ALA A 405 -17.94 -21.82 3.71
CA ALA A 405 -18.18 -23.04 2.93
C ALA A 405 -19.67 -23.25 2.61
N GLN A 406 -20.57 -22.71 3.44
CA GLN A 406 -22.02 -22.83 3.28
C GLN A 406 -22.66 -21.53 2.80
N ASP A 407 -22.05 -20.39 3.10
CA ASP A 407 -22.55 -19.04 2.82
C ASP A 407 -21.38 -18.10 2.47
N ASN A 408 -20.84 -18.25 1.27
CA ASN A 408 -19.78 -17.38 0.76
C ASN A 408 -20.25 -15.95 0.43
N SER A 409 -21.56 -15.72 0.51
CA SER A 409 -22.20 -14.42 0.29
C SER A 409 -22.50 -13.66 1.59
N GLU A 410 -22.16 -14.22 2.75
CA GLU A 410 -22.26 -13.58 4.07
C GLU A 410 -23.67 -13.02 4.36
N LYS A 411 -24.72 -13.84 4.04
CA LYS A 411 -26.12 -13.47 4.21
C LYS A 411 -26.72 -13.96 5.53
N HIS A 412 -26.19 -15.05 6.09
CA HIS A 412 -26.76 -15.73 7.24
C HIS A 412 -25.82 -15.60 8.45
N ASP A 413 -26.05 -14.56 9.24
CA ASP A 413 -25.28 -14.32 10.48
C ASP A 413 -25.56 -15.42 11.51
N LEU A 414 -24.51 -16.14 11.91
CA LEU A 414 -24.52 -17.24 12.89
C LEU A 414 -24.07 -16.80 14.29
N ALA A 415 -23.78 -15.52 14.53
CA ALA A 415 -23.26 -15.01 15.80
C ALA A 415 -24.14 -15.42 17.00
N GLY A 416 -25.47 -15.39 16.83
CA GLY A 416 -26.42 -15.80 17.87
C GLY A 416 -26.51 -17.32 18.09
N LYS A 417 -26.08 -18.14 17.12
CA LYS A 417 -26.15 -19.60 17.17
C LYS A 417 -24.83 -20.25 17.60
N GLU A 418 -23.71 -19.65 17.26
CA GLU A 418 -22.34 -20.15 17.43
C GLU A 418 -21.56 -19.31 18.47
N SER A 419 -22.18 -19.03 19.61
CA SER A 419 -21.66 -18.09 20.62
C SER A 419 -20.26 -18.46 21.18
N ALA A 420 -19.97 -19.75 21.36
CA ALA A 420 -18.68 -20.22 21.83
C ALA A 420 -17.56 -19.94 20.79
N ARG A 421 -17.85 -20.22 19.51
CA ARG A 421 -16.95 -19.93 18.40
C ARG A 421 -16.73 -18.44 18.24
N LEU A 422 -17.80 -17.66 18.26
CA LEU A 422 -17.76 -16.20 18.22
C LEU A 422 -16.83 -15.64 19.31
N SER A 423 -17.00 -16.10 20.57
CA SER A 423 -16.17 -15.66 21.69
C SER A 423 -14.69 -15.98 21.48
N THR A 424 -14.38 -17.19 21.00
CA THR A 424 -13.00 -17.61 20.71
C THR A 424 -12.37 -16.76 19.60
N MET A 425 -13.09 -16.53 18.51
CA MET A 425 -12.56 -15.74 17.38
C MET A 425 -12.41 -14.27 17.75
N LYS A 426 -13.33 -13.68 18.52
CA LYS A 426 -13.19 -12.32 19.06
C LYS A 426 -11.95 -12.17 19.93
N ALA A 427 -11.67 -13.12 20.80
CA ALA A 427 -10.49 -13.10 21.66
C ALA A 427 -9.20 -13.14 20.81
N LYS A 428 -9.13 -14.02 19.82
CA LYS A 428 -7.99 -14.09 18.89
C LYS A 428 -7.79 -12.79 18.10
N LEU A 429 -8.88 -12.19 17.59
CA LEU A 429 -8.80 -10.92 16.87
C LEU A 429 -8.31 -9.78 17.77
N ALA A 430 -8.78 -9.72 19.01
CA ALA A 430 -8.34 -8.73 19.98
C ALA A 430 -6.86 -8.91 20.37
N GLU A 431 -6.42 -10.15 20.61
CA GLU A 431 -5.03 -10.48 20.92
C GLU A 431 -4.10 -10.09 19.73
N TRP A 432 -4.51 -10.43 18.51
CA TRP A 432 -3.76 -10.04 17.33
C TRP A 432 -3.65 -8.51 17.19
N ARG A 433 -4.73 -7.75 17.39
CA ARG A 433 -4.68 -6.27 17.37
C ARG A 433 -3.65 -5.71 18.35
N VAL A 434 -3.60 -6.24 19.55
CA VAL A 434 -2.60 -5.85 20.56
C VAL A 434 -1.18 -6.19 20.06
N SER A 435 -0.98 -7.39 19.51
CA SER A 435 0.35 -7.87 19.06
C SER A 435 0.93 -7.05 17.91
N VAL A 436 0.09 -6.43 17.09
CA VAL A 436 0.52 -5.58 15.96
C VAL A 436 0.48 -4.08 16.28
N GLY A 437 0.06 -3.70 17.49
CA GLY A 437 -0.06 -2.30 17.89
C GLY A 437 -1.14 -1.54 17.12
N ALA A 438 -2.26 -2.21 16.79
CA ALA A 438 -3.34 -1.63 16.00
C ALA A 438 -3.90 -0.36 16.64
N GLN A 439 -4.14 0.66 15.82
CA GLN A 439 -4.71 1.94 16.28
C GLN A 439 -6.22 1.82 16.52
N GLU A 440 -6.72 2.40 17.62
CA GLU A 440 -8.12 2.36 18.01
C GLU A 440 -8.88 3.62 17.56
N VAL A 441 -10.17 3.46 17.30
CA VAL A 441 -11.10 4.57 17.05
C VAL A 441 -11.48 5.26 18.38
N LYS A 442 -11.98 6.49 18.30
CA LYS A 442 -12.45 7.27 19.48
C LYS A 442 -13.87 7.77 19.24
N PRO A 443 -14.70 7.98 20.28
CA PRO A 443 -16.00 8.60 20.11
C PRO A 443 -15.91 9.94 19.38
N ASN A 444 -16.83 10.20 18.46
CA ASN A 444 -16.90 11.49 17.75
C ASN A 444 -17.80 12.47 18.50
N PRO A 445 -17.25 13.55 19.09
CA PRO A 445 -18.06 14.53 19.85
C PRO A 445 -18.99 15.37 18.98
N THR A 446 -18.81 15.35 17.65
CA THR A 446 -19.67 16.08 16.71
C THR A 446 -20.68 15.16 16.01
N PHE A 447 -20.87 13.94 16.53
CA PHE A 447 -21.75 12.93 15.93
C PHE A 447 -23.19 13.41 15.80
N ASP A 448 -23.73 13.29 14.59
CA ASP A 448 -25.13 13.56 14.24
C ASP A 448 -25.82 12.24 13.82
N GLU A 449 -26.70 11.74 14.68
CA GLU A 449 -27.41 10.48 14.47
C GLU A 449 -28.30 10.53 13.22
N LYS A 450 -28.90 11.67 12.88
CA LYS A 450 -29.76 11.80 11.71
C LYS A 450 -28.97 11.64 10.41
N LEU A 451 -27.80 12.29 10.34
CA LEU A 451 -26.91 12.14 9.19
C LEU A 451 -26.34 10.70 9.09
N ASN A 452 -25.98 10.10 10.22
CA ASN A 452 -25.51 8.71 10.25
C ASN A 452 -26.60 7.75 9.74
N ARG A 453 -27.84 7.86 10.26
CA ARG A 453 -28.93 7.01 9.80
C ARG A 453 -29.16 7.12 8.30
N MET A 454 -29.22 8.34 7.77
CA MET A 454 -29.45 8.61 6.35
C MET A 454 -28.39 7.93 5.45
N LEU A 455 -27.12 7.94 5.88
CA LEU A 455 -25.99 7.51 5.03
C LEU A 455 -25.53 6.06 5.26
N TYR A 456 -25.76 5.49 6.45
CA TYR A 456 -25.19 4.21 6.83
C TYR A 456 -26.20 3.21 7.39
N VAL A 457 -27.46 3.62 7.67
CA VAL A 457 -28.47 2.75 8.27
C VAL A 457 -29.71 2.63 7.38
N ASP A 458 -30.37 3.76 7.06
CA ASP A 458 -31.57 3.77 6.23
C ASP A 458 -31.24 3.44 4.76
N THR A 459 -30.02 3.75 4.35
CA THR A 459 -29.42 3.28 3.10
C THR A 459 -28.15 2.48 3.44
N ASP A 460 -28.25 1.17 3.47
CA ASP A 460 -27.12 0.28 3.79
C ASP A 460 -26.43 -0.23 2.51
N PRO A 461 -25.25 0.33 2.16
CA PRO A 461 -24.50 -0.11 0.97
C PRO A 461 -24.06 -1.57 1.02
N THR A 462 -24.01 -2.18 2.21
CA THR A 462 -23.64 -3.61 2.35
C THR A 462 -24.73 -4.54 1.82
N MET A 463 -25.95 -4.04 1.66
CA MET A 463 -27.11 -4.75 1.13
C MET A 463 -27.39 -4.44 -0.34
N LEU A 464 -26.50 -3.68 -1.00
CA LEU A 464 -26.61 -3.40 -2.42
C LEU A 464 -26.53 -4.69 -3.23
N THR A 465 -27.58 -5.01 -3.97
CA THR A 465 -27.58 -6.12 -4.91
C THR A 465 -27.18 -5.65 -6.30
N ALA A 466 -26.49 -6.51 -7.05
CA ALA A 466 -26.26 -6.26 -8.46
C ALA A 466 -27.62 -6.10 -9.15
N GLY A 467 -27.82 -4.93 -9.77
CA GLY A 467 -28.96 -4.70 -10.67
C GLY A 467 -28.69 -5.32 -12.05
N PRO A 468 -29.57 -5.07 -13.02
CA PRO A 468 -29.40 -5.57 -14.38
C PRO A 468 -28.20 -4.91 -15.11
N SER A 469 -27.80 -3.71 -14.68
CA SER A 469 -26.65 -2.98 -15.23
C SER A 469 -26.14 -1.93 -14.25
N ALA A 470 -24.90 -1.47 -14.45
CA ALA A 470 -24.30 -0.38 -13.69
C ALA A 470 -25.15 0.90 -13.77
N ALA A 471 -25.69 1.25 -14.93
CA ALA A 471 -26.54 2.43 -15.12
C ALA A 471 -27.82 2.37 -14.27
N ALA A 472 -28.45 1.19 -14.14
CA ALA A 472 -29.64 1.02 -13.29
C ALA A 472 -29.30 1.19 -11.80
N VAL A 473 -28.14 0.72 -11.37
CA VAL A 473 -27.64 0.92 -10.00
C VAL A 473 -27.30 2.40 -9.77
N GLU A 474 -26.59 3.02 -10.69
CA GLU A 474 -26.25 4.46 -10.63
C GLU A 474 -27.49 5.31 -10.41
N GLU A 475 -28.54 5.14 -11.24
CA GLU A 475 -29.75 5.93 -11.15
C GLU A 475 -30.44 5.80 -9.78
N LYS A 476 -30.52 4.59 -9.27
CA LYS A 476 -31.12 4.30 -7.96
C LYS A 476 -30.34 4.93 -6.80
N TRP A 477 -29.00 4.99 -6.90
CA TRP A 477 -28.12 5.35 -5.77
C TRP A 477 -27.59 6.80 -5.83
N LYS A 478 -27.92 7.58 -6.87
CA LYS A 478 -27.57 9.01 -6.97
C LYS A 478 -27.90 9.83 -5.71
N PRO A 479 -29.09 9.69 -5.06
CA PRO A 479 -29.39 10.45 -3.85
C PRO A 479 -28.46 10.13 -2.68
N TRP A 480 -28.13 8.85 -2.50
CA TRP A 480 -27.18 8.42 -1.47
C TRP A 480 -25.78 9.00 -1.72
N ARG A 481 -25.28 8.93 -2.96
CA ARG A 481 -23.98 9.49 -3.32
C ARG A 481 -23.93 11.01 -3.06
N ALA A 482 -24.95 11.72 -3.45
CA ALA A 482 -25.05 13.16 -3.19
C ALA A 482 -25.02 13.47 -1.69
N GLY A 483 -25.68 12.66 -0.86
CA GLY A 483 -25.62 12.77 0.60
C GLY A 483 -24.23 12.49 1.16
N MET A 484 -23.54 11.45 0.66
CA MET A 484 -22.16 11.12 1.05
C MET A 484 -21.18 12.25 0.68
N ASP A 485 -21.33 12.83 -0.52
CA ASP A 485 -20.47 13.94 -0.97
C ASP A 485 -20.73 15.22 -0.16
N ALA A 486 -21.99 15.49 0.18
CA ALA A 486 -22.36 16.62 1.02
C ALA A 486 -21.78 16.48 2.44
N ALA A 487 -21.86 15.29 3.03
CA ALA A 487 -21.29 15.00 4.34
C ALA A 487 -19.77 15.22 4.36
N VAL A 488 -19.06 14.82 3.31
CA VAL A 488 -17.60 15.05 3.18
C VAL A 488 -17.26 16.53 2.99
N LYS A 489 -18.09 17.27 2.23
CA LYS A 489 -17.86 18.70 1.94
C LYS A 489 -18.32 19.61 3.09
N GLY A 490 -19.39 19.24 3.79
CA GLY A 490 -19.99 20.04 4.85
C GLY A 490 -19.20 20.08 6.15
N ASP A 491 -18.38 19.07 6.40
CA ASP A 491 -17.56 18.94 7.62
C ASP A 491 -16.15 19.51 7.48
N GLY A 492 -15.77 19.92 6.29
CA GLY A 492 -14.63 20.82 6.08
C GLY A 492 -15.06 22.25 6.36
N ALA A 493 -15.15 22.68 7.62
CA ALA A 493 -15.20 24.11 7.90
C ALA A 493 -14.03 24.78 7.15
N PRO A 494 -14.26 25.87 6.37
CA PRO A 494 -13.17 26.56 5.70
C PRO A 494 -12.24 27.08 6.80
N GLY A 495 -11.13 26.38 7.07
CA GLY A 495 -10.15 26.77 8.07
C GLY A 495 -9.61 25.69 9.00
N GLU A 496 -10.26 24.56 9.22
CA GLU A 496 -9.60 23.43 9.90
C GLU A 496 -8.67 22.68 8.92
N LYS A 497 -7.49 23.23 8.74
CA LYS A 497 -6.34 22.51 8.21
C LYS A 497 -6.18 21.24 9.06
N ARG A 498 -6.06 20.06 8.43
CA ARG A 498 -5.84 18.76 9.09
C ARG A 498 -4.98 18.94 10.32
N ARG A 499 -5.47 18.51 11.49
CA ARG A 499 -4.60 18.42 12.66
C ARG A 499 -3.46 17.49 12.30
N LYS A 500 -2.27 18.04 12.23
CA LYS A 500 -1.07 17.23 12.04
C LYS A 500 -0.88 16.31 13.24
N PRO A 501 -0.29 15.13 13.07
CA PRO A 501 -0.15 14.16 14.14
C PRO A 501 0.55 14.79 15.34
N LEU A 502 0.13 14.42 16.54
CA LEU A 502 0.86 14.68 17.76
C LEU A 502 2.18 13.92 17.67
N ILE A 503 3.29 14.63 17.76
CA ILE A 503 4.61 14.01 17.74
C ILE A 503 4.84 13.37 19.10
N THR A 504 4.84 12.04 19.15
CA THR A 504 5.13 11.26 20.35
C THR A 504 6.51 10.64 20.21
N PRO A 505 7.58 11.25 20.78
CA PRO A 505 8.92 10.71 20.62
C PRO A 505 9.06 9.40 21.40
N ALA A 506 9.73 8.42 20.81
CA ALA A 506 10.40 7.37 21.59
C ALA A 506 11.47 8.03 22.47
N GLN A 507 11.92 7.38 23.54
CA GLN A 507 12.92 7.95 24.47
C GLN A 507 14.09 8.60 23.73
N GLY A 508 14.40 9.88 24.04
CA GLY A 508 15.49 10.63 23.43
C GLY A 508 15.10 12.03 22.93
N ASP A 509 15.70 12.45 21.83
CA ASP A 509 15.46 13.76 21.20
C ASP A 509 14.02 13.90 20.67
N ILE A 510 13.36 15.01 20.96
CA ILE A 510 12.08 15.39 20.36
C ILE A 510 12.38 16.11 19.04
N ARG A 511 11.99 15.50 17.91
CA ARG A 511 12.29 16.04 16.58
C ARG A 511 11.04 16.61 15.93
N LEU A 512 10.97 17.91 15.78
CA LEU A 512 9.88 18.66 15.18
C LEU A 512 10.26 18.98 13.72
N LEU A 513 9.79 18.16 12.78
CA LEU A 513 10.18 18.28 11.37
C LEU A 513 9.28 19.28 10.63
N ALA A 514 9.81 19.90 9.57
CA ALA A 514 9.06 20.83 8.73
C ALA A 514 7.76 20.23 8.16
N LYS A 515 7.78 18.94 7.80
CA LYS A 515 6.60 18.21 7.29
C LYS A 515 5.46 18.15 8.30
N ASP A 516 5.77 18.17 9.59
CA ASP A 516 4.82 17.99 10.69
C ASP A 516 4.31 19.33 11.27
N ALA A 517 4.83 20.45 10.77
CA ALA A 517 4.43 21.79 11.21
C ALA A 517 2.98 22.14 10.79
N ARG A 518 2.25 22.79 11.68
CA ARG A 518 1.07 23.57 11.30
C ARG A 518 1.55 24.93 10.80
N VAL A 519 1.13 25.32 9.60
CA VAL A 519 1.54 26.57 8.98
C VAL A 519 0.41 27.57 9.08
N HIS A 520 0.73 28.79 9.51
CA HIS A 520 -0.19 29.89 9.65
C HIS A 520 0.26 31.04 8.75
N GLY A 521 -0.68 31.61 7.99
CA GLY A 521 -0.43 32.71 7.06
C GLY A 521 -0.64 32.34 5.60
N GLY A 522 -0.17 33.20 4.70
CA GLY A 522 -0.52 33.16 3.28
C GLY A 522 0.59 32.65 2.35
N THR A 523 1.88 32.76 2.74
CA THR A 523 2.99 32.43 1.85
C THR A 523 3.85 31.28 2.35
N LEU A 524 4.03 31.15 3.67
CA LEU A 524 4.78 30.05 4.29
C LEU A 524 4.15 28.70 3.94
N ARG A 525 4.96 27.76 3.50
CA ARG A 525 4.50 26.41 3.15
C ARG A 525 5.61 25.37 3.31
N TYR A 526 5.19 24.11 3.48
CA TYR A 526 6.14 23.00 3.42
C TYR A 526 6.53 22.69 1.98
N GLU A 527 7.83 22.53 1.74
CA GLU A 527 8.44 22.15 0.47
C GLU A 527 9.02 20.74 0.55
N PRO A 528 8.34 19.74 -0.05
CA PRO A 528 8.66 18.31 0.16
C PRO A 528 9.86 17.79 -0.61
N GLN A 529 10.46 18.57 -1.53
CA GLN A 529 11.58 18.11 -2.34
C GLN A 529 12.74 17.64 -1.44
N PRO A 530 13.43 16.51 -1.73
CA PRO A 530 14.45 15.94 -0.85
C PRO A 530 15.57 16.90 -0.46
N GLN A 531 16.04 17.74 -1.42
CA GLN A 531 17.06 18.76 -1.18
C GLN A 531 16.52 19.92 -0.32
N LYS A 532 15.21 20.13 -0.29
CA LYS A 532 14.54 21.15 0.53
C LYS A 532 14.06 20.55 1.85
N ASN A 533 12.98 19.76 1.83
CA ASN A 533 12.34 19.17 3.00
C ASN A 533 12.24 20.19 4.15
N THR A 534 11.62 21.33 3.87
CA THR A 534 11.71 22.53 4.71
C THR A 534 10.41 23.32 4.70
N LEU A 535 10.19 24.15 5.71
CA LEU A 535 9.25 25.27 5.64
C LEU A 535 9.94 26.39 4.86
N GLY A 536 9.43 26.68 3.65
CA GLY A 536 9.98 27.70 2.74
C GLY A 536 8.91 28.68 2.26
N PHE A 537 9.27 29.58 1.32
CA PHE A 537 8.43 30.71 0.90
C PHE A 537 7.99 31.60 2.07
N TRP A 538 8.81 31.71 3.08
CA TRP A 538 8.52 32.53 4.27
C TRP A 538 8.79 34.00 3.96
N THR A 539 7.94 34.60 3.11
CA THR A 539 8.13 35.96 2.59
C THR A 539 7.38 37.03 3.36
N LYS A 540 6.54 36.62 4.33
CA LYS A 540 5.76 37.52 5.19
C LYS A 540 6.12 37.32 6.66
N PRO A 541 6.40 38.40 7.42
CA PRO A 541 6.75 38.29 8.82
C PRO A 541 5.57 37.86 9.72
N GLU A 542 4.32 38.05 9.28
CA GLU A 542 3.11 37.58 9.98
C GLU A 542 2.84 36.09 9.81
N ASP A 543 3.50 35.42 8.85
CA ASP A 543 3.41 33.97 8.71
C ASP A 543 4.25 33.28 9.79
N TRP A 544 3.76 32.16 10.36
CA TRP A 544 4.46 31.42 11.41
C TRP A 544 4.09 29.94 11.38
N ALA A 545 4.82 29.13 12.14
CA ALA A 545 4.58 27.68 12.22
C ALA A 545 4.64 27.18 13.64
N ASP A 546 3.89 26.11 13.94
CA ASP A 546 3.92 25.42 15.24
C ASP A 546 3.80 23.91 15.10
N TRP A 547 4.15 23.23 16.21
CA TRP A 547 4.06 21.78 16.39
C TRP A 547 3.41 21.47 17.74
N GLU A 548 2.53 20.46 17.78
CA GLU A 548 2.08 19.83 19.02
C GLU A 548 2.88 18.54 19.24
N PHE A 549 3.35 18.31 20.45
CA PHE A 549 4.17 17.14 20.80
C PHE A 549 4.01 16.75 22.26
N ASP A 550 4.34 15.48 22.57
CA ASP A 550 4.43 15.01 23.94
C ASP A 550 5.87 15.13 24.46
N VAL A 551 6.03 15.66 25.66
CA VAL A 551 7.28 15.71 26.40
C VAL A 551 7.36 14.47 27.29
N PRO A 552 8.29 13.52 27.03
CA PRO A 552 8.33 12.23 27.73
C PRO A 552 8.62 12.38 29.23
N ALA A 553 9.46 13.34 29.61
CA ALA A 553 9.83 13.61 30.99
C ALA A 553 10.00 15.11 31.22
N ALA A 554 9.58 15.61 32.38
CA ALA A 554 9.86 16.98 32.76
C ALA A 554 11.36 17.20 32.94
N GLY A 555 11.87 18.32 32.41
CA GLY A 555 13.31 18.60 32.50
C GLY A 555 13.75 19.77 31.65
N LYS A 556 15.05 19.98 31.64
CA LYS A 556 15.72 20.99 30.81
C LYS A 556 16.05 20.39 29.44
N TYR A 557 15.71 21.12 28.39
CA TYR A 557 15.94 20.71 27.00
C TYR A 557 16.76 21.78 26.27
N GLU A 558 17.80 21.36 25.57
CA GLU A 558 18.51 22.19 24.60
C GLU A 558 17.70 22.28 23.30
N VAL A 559 17.56 23.47 22.75
CA VAL A 559 16.80 23.73 21.51
C VAL A 559 17.76 23.98 20.37
N GLU A 560 17.76 23.07 19.38
CA GLU A 560 18.52 23.17 18.14
C GLU A 560 17.58 23.45 16.98
N ILE A 561 18.01 24.32 16.05
CA ILE A 561 17.33 24.55 14.76
C ILE A 561 18.23 24.17 13.60
N THR A 562 17.61 23.73 12.50
CA THR A 562 18.28 23.55 11.20
C THR A 562 17.67 24.53 10.20
N GLN A 563 18.42 25.60 9.88
CA GLN A 563 17.98 26.70 9.03
C GLN A 563 18.83 26.85 7.78
N GLY A 564 18.24 27.38 6.69
CA GLY A 564 18.90 27.90 5.49
C GLY A 564 18.38 29.28 5.16
N SER A 565 19.21 30.13 4.55
CA SER A 565 18.84 31.48 4.13
C SER A 565 19.58 31.86 2.83
N GLY A 566 18.86 32.41 1.88
CA GLY A 566 19.42 32.88 0.63
C GLY A 566 20.33 34.10 0.82
N LYS A 567 21.26 34.30 -0.10
CA LYS A 567 22.17 35.44 -0.09
C LYS A 567 21.42 36.77 0.06
N GLY A 568 21.74 37.51 1.11
CA GLY A 568 21.09 38.79 1.45
C GLY A 568 19.73 38.63 2.17
N SER A 569 19.31 37.41 2.53
CA SER A 569 18.08 37.17 3.29
C SER A 569 18.30 36.87 4.78
N GLY A 570 19.56 36.93 5.26
CA GLY A 570 19.88 36.84 6.68
C GLY A 570 19.43 38.05 7.49
N GLY A 571 19.55 37.98 8.82
CA GLY A 571 19.27 39.08 9.74
C GLY A 571 17.86 39.14 10.32
N ALA A 572 16.95 38.29 9.87
CA ALA A 572 15.63 38.22 10.46
C ALA A 572 15.71 37.78 11.93
N GLN A 573 15.00 38.48 12.81
CA GLN A 573 14.81 38.08 14.20
C GLN A 573 13.65 37.12 14.30
N VAL A 574 13.86 35.97 14.93
CA VAL A 574 12.85 34.91 15.08
C VAL A 574 12.76 34.48 16.53
N ALA A 575 11.55 34.32 17.04
CA ALA A 575 11.28 33.76 18.36
C ALA A 575 10.82 32.30 18.23
N VAL A 576 11.37 31.43 19.06
CA VAL A 576 10.88 30.07 19.32
C VAL A 576 10.20 30.06 20.68
N GLU A 577 8.89 29.91 20.69
CA GLU A 577 8.05 30.00 21.89
C GLU A 577 7.57 28.59 22.29
N VAL A 578 7.87 28.18 23.54
CA VAL A 578 7.41 26.89 24.10
C VAL A 578 7.27 27.01 25.62
N ALA A 579 6.20 26.47 26.19
CA ALA A 579 5.94 26.42 27.63
C ALA A 579 6.17 27.78 28.35
N GLY A 580 5.73 28.89 27.71
CA GLY A 580 5.87 30.25 28.28
C GLY A 580 7.27 30.87 28.12
N THR A 581 8.24 30.15 27.57
CA THR A 581 9.59 30.67 27.30
C THR A 581 9.73 31.03 25.83
N ALA A 582 10.37 32.17 25.51
CA ALA A 582 10.68 32.60 24.15
C ALA A 582 12.20 32.71 23.97
N LEU A 583 12.77 31.82 23.15
CA LEU A 583 14.16 31.90 22.70
C LEU A 583 14.22 32.73 21.43
N LYS A 584 15.06 33.76 21.41
CA LYS A 584 15.23 34.63 20.24
C LYS A 584 16.58 34.36 19.56
N PHE A 585 16.56 34.29 18.23
CA PHE A 585 17.77 34.17 17.44
C PHE A 585 17.72 35.01 16.18
N THR A 586 18.90 35.35 15.65
CA THR A 586 19.01 36.00 14.36
C THR A 586 19.29 34.96 13.29
N VAL A 587 18.53 34.97 12.20
CA VAL A 587 18.73 34.09 11.05
C VAL A 587 20.08 34.40 10.40
N GLN A 588 20.91 33.38 10.26
CA GLN A 588 22.22 33.51 9.63
C GLN A 588 22.07 33.37 8.11
N ASP A 589 22.71 34.30 7.35
CA ASP A 589 22.83 34.17 5.89
C ASP A 589 23.71 32.93 5.57
N THR A 590 23.18 31.96 4.84
CA THR A 590 23.91 30.75 4.44
C THR A 590 24.27 30.76 2.95
N GLY A 591 24.00 31.88 2.25
CA GLY A 591 24.28 32.08 0.84
C GLY A 591 23.27 31.41 -0.11
N HIS A 592 22.55 30.38 0.33
CA HIS A 592 21.53 29.69 -0.43
C HIS A 592 20.51 29.04 0.52
N PHE A 593 19.21 29.05 0.16
CA PHE A 593 18.14 28.52 1.01
C PHE A 593 18.28 27.02 1.34
N GLN A 594 18.89 26.22 0.48
CA GLN A 594 19.17 24.81 0.73
C GLN A 594 20.55 24.54 1.36
N ASN A 595 21.30 25.58 1.68
CA ASN A 595 22.53 25.43 2.46
C ASN A 595 22.21 25.51 3.95
N PHE A 596 21.89 24.33 4.53
CA PHE A 596 21.38 24.23 5.90
C PHE A 596 22.50 24.16 6.92
N ILE A 597 22.35 24.94 8.00
CA ILE A 597 23.22 24.93 9.18
C ILE A 597 22.40 24.53 10.42
N GLN A 598 23.05 23.81 11.33
CA GLN A 598 22.48 23.45 12.64
C GLN A 598 23.03 24.39 13.71
N ARG A 599 22.15 24.86 14.60
CA ARG A 599 22.52 25.80 15.66
C ARG A 599 21.70 25.56 16.92
N THR A 600 22.37 25.48 18.06
CA THR A 600 21.71 25.62 19.37
C THR A 600 21.34 27.09 19.59
N ILE A 601 20.09 27.34 19.96
CA ILE A 601 19.54 28.68 20.20
C ILE A 601 19.26 28.96 21.68
N GLY A 602 19.41 27.96 22.56
CA GLY A 602 19.24 28.09 24.00
C GLY A 602 18.67 26.84 24.64
N THR A 603 18.21 26.97 25.89
CA THR A 603 17.58 25.89 26.64
C THR A 603 16.22 26.34 27.17
N VAL A 604 15.30 25.38 27.32
CA VAL A 604 13.95 25.59 27.88
C VAL A 604 13.64 24.55 28.96
N GLN A 605 12.84 24.93 29.95
CA GLN A 605 12.30 23.99 30.92
C GLN A 605 10.92 23.53 30.46
N LEU A 606 10.75 22.22 30.30
CA LEU A 606 9.48 21.64 29.85
C LEU A 606 8.86 20.76 30.92
N PRO A 607 7.56 20.89 31.20
CA PRO A 607 6.81 19.89 31.97
C PRO A 607 6.60 18.63 31.14
N ALA A 608 6.44 17.48 31.77
CA ALA A 608 6.00 16.27 31.10
C ALA A 608 4.56 16.43 30.55
N GLY A 609 4.25 15.79 29.45
CA GLY A 609 2.95 15.83 28.80
C GLY A 609 2.91 16.73 27.58
N ARG A 610 1.70 17.12 27.17
CA ARG A 610 1.50 17.85 25.91
C ARG A 610 2.03 19.27 25.94
N ALA A 611 2.79 19.62 24.91
CA ALA A 611 3.35 20.96 24.68
C ALA A 611 3.13 21.42 23.24
N THR A 612 3.21 22.73 23.03
CA THR A 612 3.21 23.36 21.71
C THR A 612 4.45 24.24 21.59
N LEU A 613 5.21 24.09 20.49
CA LEU A 613 6.31 24.97 20.15
C LEU A 613 5.93 25.76 18.89
N ALA A 614 6.09 27.09 18.94
CA ALA A 614 5.83 27.98 17.83
C ALA A 614 7.10 28.69 17.39
N VAL A 615 7.30 28.86 16.08
CA VAL A 615 8.37 29.63 15.48
C VAL A 615 7.77 30.84 14.78
N LYS A 616 8.09 32.05 15.28
CA LYS A 616 7.47 33.31 14.88
C LYS A 616 8.51 34.34 14.50
N PRO A 617 8.53 34.84 13.26
CA PRO A 617 9.36 35.98 12.91
C PRO A 617 8.98 37.22 13.70
N GLN A 618 9.97 37.99 14.09
CA GLN A 618 9.79 39.31 14.72
C GLN A 618 10.14 40.42 13.70
N THR A 619 11.11 40.17 12.84
CA THR A 619 11.51 41.07 11.77
C THR A 619 11.88 40.31 10.50
N LYS A 620 11.84 40.97 9.35
CA LYS A 620 12.26 40.42 8.05
C LYS A 620 12.97 41.50 7.21
N PRO A 621 14.25 41.69 7.41
CA PRO A 621 15.01 42.73 6.66
C PRO A 621 15.27 42.35 5.20
N GLY A 622 15.33 41.06 4.85
CA GLY A 622 15.62 40.55 3.52
C GLY A 622 14.36 40.14 2.74
N GLY A 623 14.55 39.44 1.61
CA GLY A 623 13.46 38.94 0.75
C GLY A 623 12.60 37.84 1.39
N ALA A 624 13.17 37.04 2.28
CA ALA A 624 12.49 35.98 3.04
C ALA A 624 13.04 35.93 4.47
N VAL A 625 12.31 35.23 5.36
CA VAL A 625 12.75 34.96 6.75
C VAL A 625 13.86 33.91 6.73
N MET A 626 13.54 32.69 6.37
CA MET A 626 14.46 31.55 6.27
C MET A 626 13.74 30.35 5.66
N ASP A 627 14.51 29.30 5.34
CA ASP A 627 14.04 27.94 5.22
C ASP A 627 14.32 27.21 6.55
N LEU A 628 13.29 26.61 7.16
CA LEU A 628 13.41 25.89 8.42
C LEU A 628 13.13 24.39 8.19
N ARG A 629 14.16 23.55 8.38
CA ARG A 629 14.05 22.10 8.14
C ARG A 629 13.51 21.35 9.35
N ARG A 630 13.98 21.70 10.56
CA ARG A 630 13.53 21.08 11.82
C ARG A 630 13.91 21.93 13.03
N VAL A 631 13.21 21.63 14.14
CA VAL A 631 13.61 22.00 15.49
C VAL A 631 13.81 20.70 16.29
N VAL A 632 14.89 20.59 17.07
CA VAL A 632 15.19 19.43 17.91
C VAL A 632 15.30 19.90 19.35
N LEU A 633 14.61 19.19 20.27
CA LEU A 633 14.68 19.40 21.70
C LEU A 633 15.43 18.20 22.31
N ARG A 634 16.64 18.42 22.85
CA ARG A 634 17.45 17.36 23.47
C ARG A 634 17.40 17.50 24.99
N PRO A 635 17.08 16.40 25.72
CA PRO A 635 17.15 16.44 27.17
C PRO A 635 18.60 16.71 27.62
N VAL A 636 18.77 17.65 28.52
CA VAL A 636 20.07 17.92 29.16
C VAL A 636 20.17 16.98 30.35
N VAL A 637 21.05 16.00 30.28
CA VAL A 637 21.39 15.11 31.40
C VAL A 637 22.30 15.94 32.35
N GLU A 638 21.84 16.19 33.57
CA GLU A 638 22.65 16.81 34.61
C GLU A 638 23.69 15.86 35.20
#